data_c892c1117663dbbc80d56ca1ddab2b63
#
_entry.id   c892c1117663dbbc80d56ca1ddab2b63
#
_cell.length_a   1.000
_cell.length_b   1.000
_cell.length_c   1.000
_cell.angle_alpha   90.00
_cell.angle_beta   90.00
_cell.angle_gamma   90.00
#
_symmetry.space_group_name_H-M   'P 1'
#
loop_
_entity.id
_entity.type
_entity.pdbx_description
1 polymer ?
#
loop_
_entity_poly.entity_id
_entity_poly.type
_entity_poly.pdbx_seq_one_letter_code
_entity_poly.pdbx_strand_id
1 'polypeptide(L)'
;MIYKKQYGHPFDTESVVGSFVSAMETIPYLTREPDGFSYAMDPQDILYGLGENIRGINKRGWVYESKCSDDPNHTENKSSLYGAYNFMIVSGKATFGFFIDYPGKVTFDCGYTDLDTLRVTVAEENYDLYIIEGESPTDIVHQFRQLVGRSYIPPKWAFGATQSRWSYMNEDEVREVVANYRTNNMPLDAVVLDIDYMERYKDFTVDEQRFPHFADFAAEMKAQGIRLVPIIDAGVKIEDGYDVYEEGVKNGYFCTNQDGTPFVAGVWPGRVHFPDMLNPEARAWFGSKYKFLLNQGIEGFWNDMNEPAIFYSEETLKKTFAKIDEYRTQNLDISSFFAFKNLVAWLSNNENDYKLFYHNTKQGRMRHDKVHNIFGYNMTRAAGEAFEQLEPDKRILMYSRSACIGMHRYGGIWTGDNQSWWSHILLSLHMMPSLNMCGFLYEGPDIGGFGSNTTEDLVLRWYGVGIFSPLLRNHSAAGTRKQEPYRFKNKAAFAGILQLRYLLLPYIYSEYMKAALRDGMYCMPLAFAFPDDDFARQVEDEVMIGESLLIAPVYEQNARGRYVYLPEEMLQVRVKCSENDRMETTVLPAGHHYIPVELDEVVFFVRKGHILPIAKGGDSIQNVASVNFADLRLFAHAPDGAAYEYYTDDGETKDYDKPEHFVHITLDADGNAKSDCADVKVEKA
;
A
#
# COMPACT_ATOMS: atom_id res chain seq x y z
N MET A 1 3.08 15.86 -22.33
CA MET A 1 3.62 15.07 -23.48
C MET A 1 4.64 14.08 -22.92
N ILE A 2 4.69 12.84 -23.44
CA ILE A 2 5.62 11.80 -22.93
C ILE A 2 6.66 11.48 -24.01
N TYR A 3 7.91 11.50 -23.64
CA TYR A 3 9.06 11.14 -24.48
C TYR A 3 9.73 9.88 -23.93
N LYS A 4 10.21 9.02 -24.84
CA LYS A 4 10.95 7.81 -24.51
C LYS A 4 12.37 7.85 -25.09
N LYS A 5 13.36 7.50 -24.27
CA LYS A 5 14.73 7.18 -24.66
C LYS A 5 15.08 5.77 -24.24
N GLN A 6 15.41 4.94 -25.21
CA GLN A 6 15.89 3.58 -24.95
C GLN A 6 17.41 3.57 -24.83
N TYR A 7 17.92 2.87 -23.83
CA TYR A 7 19.32 2.53 -23.64
C TYR A 7 19.52 1.02 -23.78
N GLY A 8 20.52 0.59 -24.54
CA GLY A 8 20.83 -0.82 -24.75
C GLY A 8 19.65 -1.67 -25.23
N HIS A 9 19.47 -2.80 -24.59
CA HIS A 9 18.41 -3.78 -24.86
C HIS A 9 17.58 -4.01 -23.57
N PRO A 10 16.60 -3.15 -23.27
CA PRO A 10 15.79 -3.25 -22.05
C PRO A 10 15.06 -4.58 -21.96
N PHE A 11 14.94 -5.06 -20.73
CA PHE A 11 14.00 -6.12 -20.41
C PHE A 11 12.57 -5.57 -20.47
N ASP A 12 11.68 -6.29 -21.14
CA ASP A 12 10.25 -5.94 -21.17
C ASP A 12 9.60 -6.32 -19.82
N THR A 13 9.42 -5.32 -18.97
CA THR A 13 8.79 -5.48 -17.65
C THR A 13 7.26 -5.63 -17.73
N GLU A 14 6.69 -5.32 -18.88
CA GLU A 14 5.24 -5.18 -19.09
C GLU A 14 4.59 -4.12 -18.14
N SER A 15 5.39 -3.18 -17.60
CA SER A 15 4.91 -2.08 -16.74
C SER A 15 4.19 -1.01 -17.53
N VAL A 16 4.63 -0.75 -18.77
CA VAL A 16 4.08 0.27 -19.68
C VAL A 16 3.03 -0.38 -20.59
N VAL A 17 1.84 0.22 -20.62
CA VAL A 17 0.72 -0.22 -21.46
C VAL A 17 0.23 0.87 -22.44
N GLY A 18 0.55 2.13 -22.18
CA GLY A 18 0.19 3.26 -23.05
C GLY A 18 1.09 3.33 -24.28
N SER A 19 0.51 3.64 -25.45
CA SER A 19 1.22 3.71 -26.74
C SER A 19 1.48 5.13 -27.24
N PHE A 20 1.06 6.18 -26.51
CA PHE A 20 1.15 7.59 -26.90
C PHE A 20 2.48 8.23 -26.47
N VAL A 21 3.59 7.65 -26.92
CA VAL A 21 4.94 8.05 -26.54
C VAL A 21 5.72 8.47 -27.78
N SER A 22 6.41 9.61 -27.71
CA SER A 22 7.30 10.10 -28.75
C SER A 22 8.76 9.70 -28.49
N ALA A 23 9.47 9.22 -29.51
CA ALA A 23 10.90 8.96 -29.39
C ALA A 23 11.67 10.29 -29.26
N MET A 24 12.72 10.31 -28.43
CA MET A 24 13.61 11.46 -28.29
C MET A 24 15.07 11.07 -28.55
N GLU A 25 15.81 11.96 -29.21
CA GLU A 25 17.26 11.81 -29.40
C GLU A 25 18.04 12.42 -28.23
N THR A 26 17.65 13.61 -27.79
CA THR A 26 18.26 14.35 -26.68
C THR A 26 17.28 14.31 -25.48
N ILE A 27 17.81 14.05 -24.29
CA ILE A 27 17.02 14.05 -23.08
C ILE A 27 16.84 15.50 -22.62
N PRO A 28 15.60 16.02 -22.50
CA PRO A 28 15.39 17.34 -21.91
C PRO A 28 15.65 17.29 -20.39
N TYR A 29 16.06 18.40 -19.82
CA TYR A 29 16.30 18.64 -18.39
C TYR A 29 17.47 17.86 -17.77
N LEU A 30 17.81 16.68 -18.27
CA LEU A 30 18.76 15.76 -17.66
C LEU A 30 20.10 15.75 -18.40
N THR A 31 21.19 15.67 -17.64
CA THR A 31 22.54 15.48 -18.18
C THR A 31 22.91 14.00 -18.11
N ARG A 32 23.37 13.44 -19.23
CA ARG A 32 23.82 12.03 -19.29
C ARG A 32 25.11 11.85 -18.49
N GLU A 33 25.13 10.85 -17.63
CA GLU A 33 26.29 10.37 -16.89
C GLU A 33 26.67 8.96 -17.36
N PRO A 34 27.90 8.46 -17.05
CA PRO A 34 28.33 7.12 -17.50
C PRO A 34 27.40 5.98 -17.04
N ASP A 35 26.81 6.09 -15.85
CA ASP A 35 25.98 5.08 -15.19
C ASP A 35 24.55 5.53 -14.92
N GLY A 36 24.10 6.60 -15.62
CA GLY A 36 22.76 7.14 -15.42
C GLY A 36 22.61 8.55 -15.94
N PHE A 37 22.12 9.44 -15.09
CA PHE A 37 21.95 10.86 -15.41
C PHE A 37 21.90 11.73 -14.15
N SER A 38 22.05 13.05 -14.34
CA SER A 38 21.96 14.04 -13.28
C SER A 38 21.04 15.20 -13.68
N TYR A 39 20.54 15.91 -12.67
CA TYR A 39 19.79 17.17 -12.80
C TYR A 39 20.36 18.20 -11.82
N ALA A 40 20.66 19.40 -12.31
CA ALA A 40 21.07 20.52 -11.46
C ALA A 40 19.83 21.16 -10.83
N MET A 41 19.65 20.96 -9.53
CA MET A 41 18.49 21.42 -8.78
C MET A 41 18.59 22.91 -8.43
N ASP A 42 17.48 23.63 -8.59
CA ASP A 42 17.30 24.94 -7.95
C ASP A 42 17.05 24.76 -6.44
N PRO A 43 17.45 25.71 -5.57
CA PRO A 43 17.15 25.65 -4.15
C PRO A 43 15.66 25.46 -3.78
N GLN A 44 14.75 25.89 -4.65
CA GLN A 44 13.30 25.77 -4.44
C GLN A 44 12.68 24.55 -5.09
N ASP A 45 13.46 23.71 -5.77
CA ASP A 45 12.94 22.47 -6.35
C ASP A 45 12.54 21.48 -5.26
N ILE A 46 11.38 20.87 -5.44
CA ILE A 46 10.85 19.79 -4.60
C ILE A 46 10.81 18.52 -5.44
N LEU A 47 11.24 17.43 -4.85
CA LEU A 47 11.25 16.10 -5.47
C LEU A 47 10.13 15.23 -4.89
N TYR A 48 9.17 14.83 -5.72
CA TYR A 48 8.06 13.98 -5.33
C TYR A 48 8.16 12.59 -5.97
N GLY A 49 7.51 11.59 -5.38
CA GLY A 49 7.42 10.24 -5.95
C GLY A 49 8.12 9.17 -5.13
N LEU A 50 8.71 8.18 -5.80
CA LEU A 50 9.40 7.01 -5.23
C LEU A 50 8.54 6.13 -4.31
N GLY A 51 7.21 6.32 -4.29
CA GLY A 51 6.25 5.45 -3.60
C GLY A 51 6.54 5.21 -2.12
N GLU A 52 6.64 3.93 -1.75
CA GLU A 52 6.92 3.47 -0.40
C GLU A 52 8.40 3.69 -0.05
N ASN A 53 8.67 4.74 0.70
CA ASN A 53 10.02 5.06 1.18
C ASN A 53 9.94 5.81 2.52
N ILE A 54 11.05 5.79 3.26
CA ILE A 54 11.21 6.61 4.46
C ILE A 54 11.26 8.10 4.14
N ARG A 55 11.24 8.95 5.16
CA ARG A 55 11.33 10.41 5.08
C ARG A 55 10.04 11.07 4.62
N GLY A 56 10.15 12.36 4.24
CA GLY A 56 9.04 13.22 3.89
C GLY A 56 8.41 12.95 2.53
N ILE A 57 7.41 13.76 2.22
CA ILE A 57 6.80 13.82 0.88
C ILE A 57 7.82 14.39 -0.11
N ASN A 58 8.57 15.42 0.30
CA ASN A 58 9.74 15.92 -0.43
C ASN A 58 10.92 14.94 -0.23
N LYS A 59 11.41 14.36 -1.32
CA LYS A 59 12.50 13.36 -1.31
C LYS A 59 13.90 13.96 -1.24
N ARG A 60 14.03 15.28 -1.27
CA ARG A 60 15.35 15.95 -1.22
C ARG A 60 16.09 15.70 0.09
N GLY A 61 17.41 15.51 0.02
CA GLY A 61 18.31 15.35 1.16
C GLY A 61 18.57 13.92 1.60
N TRP A 62 18.28 12.93 0.75
CA TRP A 62 18.57 11.51 1.05
C TRP A 62 18.94 10.72 -0.18
N VAL A 63 19.47 9.50 0.04
CA VAL A 63 19.73 8.51 -1.01
C VAL A 63 18.68 7.39 -0.91
N TYR A 64 17.96 7.15 -2.00
CA TYR A 64 16.98 6.08 -2.09
C TYR A 64 17.46 5.00 -3.06
N GLU A 65 17.35 3.75 -2.64
CA GLU A 65 17.56 2.61 -3.51
C GLU A 65 16.21 2.00 -3.89
N SER A 66 15.82 2.14 -5.14
CA SER A 66 14.65 1.47 -5.66
C SER A 66 14.99 0.00 -5.90
N LYS A 67 14.75 -0.80 -4.86
CA LYS A 67 15.00 -2.23 -4.79
C LYS A 67 14.05 -2.84 -3.77
N CYS A 68 13.31 -3.88 -4.16
CA CYS A 68 12.47 -4.63 -3.24
C CYS A 68 13.34 -5.32 -2.18
N SER A 69 13.09 -5.04 -0.90
CA SER A 69 13.92 -5.56 0.20
C SER A 69 13.05 -5.94 1.40
N ASP A 70 13.19 -7.16 1.88
CA ASP A 70 12.64 -7.55 3.18
C ASP A 70 13.49 -6.91 4.29
N ASP A 71 13.14 -5.69 4.65
CA ASP A 71 13.88 -4.87 5.60
C ASP A 71 12.93 -4.21 6.60
N PRO A 72 12.49 -4.93 7.63
CA PRO A 72 11.57 -4.43 8.64
C PRO A 72 12.18 -3.28 9.46
N ASN A 73 11.34 -2.69 10.31
CA ASN A 73 11.62 -1.61 11.26
C ASN A 73 11.60 -0.18 10.69
N HIS A 74 11.59 0.09 9.41
CA HIS A 74 11.47 1.40 8.76
C HIS A 74 12.20 2.54 9.49
N THR A 75 13.48 2.30 9.85
CA THR A 75 14.30 3.30 10.54
C THR A 75 14.77 4.38 9.57
N GLU A 76 15.07 5.58 10.09
CA GLU A 76 15.44 6.74 9.27
C GLU A 76 16.69 6.57 8.40
N ASN A 77 17.52 5.58 8.68
CA ASN A 77 18.74 5.29 7.92
C ASN A 77 18.53 4.29 6.77
N LYS A 78 17.32 3.84 6.52
CA LYS A 78 17.02 2.95 5.39
C LYS A 78 17.13 3.72 4.08
N SER A 79 17.57 3.04 3.03
CA SER A 79 17.55 3.56 1.66
C SER A 79 16.51 2.85 0.78
N SER A 80 16.01 1.70 1.23
CA SER A 80 15.06 0.82 0.52
C SER A 80 14.07 0.22 1.50
N LEU A 81 12.84 -0.04 1.05
CA LEU A 81 11.80 -0.80 1.73
C LEU A 81 11.32 -1.95 0.83
N TYR A 82 10.07 -2.39 0.97
CA TYR A 82 9.56 -3.59 0.31
C TYR A 82 9.28 -3.41 -1.19
N GLY A 83 9.14 -2.18 -1.67
CA GLY A 83 8.79 -1.89 -3.06
C GLY A 83 9.84 -1.08 -3.83
N ALA A 84 9.72 -1.10 -5.16
CA ALA A 84 10.60 -0.41 -6.10
C ALA A 84 9.80 0.48 -7.04
N TYR A 85 9.87 1.80 -6.86
CA TYR A 85 9.02 2.77 -7.57
C TYR A 85 9.88 3.80 -8.29
N ASN A 86 10.24 3.53 -9.55
CA ASN A 86 11.19 4.33 -10.33
C ASN A 86 10.56 5.57 -10.98
N PHE A 87 9.54 6.19 -10.37
CA PHE A 87 8.88 7.39 -10.83
C PHE A 87 9.13 8.57 -9.91
N MET A 88 9.55 9.72 -10.49
CA MET A 88 9.81 10.95 -9.76
C MET A 88 9.32 12.17 -10.53
N ILE A 89 8.89 13.18 -9.79
CA ILE A 89 8.51 14.50 -10.29
C ILE A 89 9.47 15.54 -9.70
N VAL A 90 10.06 16.36 -10.54
CA VAL A 90 10.73 17.61 -10.16
C VAL A 90 9.71 18.73 -10.28
N SER A 91 9.52 19.52 -9.22
CA SER A 91 8.57 20.65 -9.19
C SER A 91 9.24 21.90 -8.66
N GLY A 92 9.45 22.88 -9.52
CA GLY A 92 10.11 24.12 -9.16
C GLY A 92 10.32 25.02 -10.38
N LYS A 93 11.56 25.44 -10.63
CA LYS A 93 11.92 26.23 -11.80
C LYS A 93 11.62 25.51 -13.12
N ALA A 94 11.88 24.21 -13.16
CA ALA A 94 11.36 23.30 -14.16
C ALA A 94 10.35 22.36 -13.48
N THR A 95 9.27 21.99 -14.20
CA THR A 95 8.30 21.00 -13.73
C THR A 95 8.21 19.90 -14.77
N PHE A 96 8.67 18.70 -14.41
CA PHE A 96 8.64 17.53 -15.27
C PHE A 96 8.65 16.25 -14.42
N GLY A 97 8.13 15.17 -14.98
CA GLY A 97 8.25 13.81 -14.40
C GLY A 97 9.26 12.98 -15.18
N PHE A 98 9.82 11.97 -14.55
CA PHE A 98 10.54 10.93 -15.25
C PHE A 98 10.27 9.55 -14.63
N PHE A 99 10.30 8.54 -15.48
CA PHE A 99 10.13 7.14 -15.11
C PHE A 99 11.22 6.30 -15.76
N ILE A 100 11.82 5.41 -14.97
CA ILE A 100 12.85 4.47 -15.43
C ILE A 100 12.24 3.06 -15.42
N ASP A 101 11.93 2.55 -16.60
CA ASP A 101 11.45 1.17 -16.75
C ASP A 101 12.67 0.24 -16.76
N TYR A 102 12.97 -0.28 -15.57
CA TYR A 102 14.10 -1.15 -15.30
C TYR A 102 13.79 -2.10 -14.14
N PRO A 103 13.98 -3.41 -14.31
CA PRO A 103 13.58 -4.41 -13.30
C PRO A 103 14.61 -4.65 -12.19
N GLY A 104 15.77 -4.02 -12.26
CA GLY A 104 16.83 -4.10 -11.26
C GLY A 104 16.94 -2.85 -10.40
N LYS A 105 18.05 -2.74 -9.66
CA LYS A 105 18.28 -1.63 -8.71
C LYS A 105 18.56 -0.30 -9.42
N VAL A 106 17.85 0.75 -8.97
CA VAL A 106 18.12 2.15 -9.31
C VAL A 106 18.39 2.93 -8.03
N THR A 107 19.41 3.79 -8.05
CA THR A 107 19.77 4.64 -6.92
C THR A 107 19.47 6.10 -7.24
N PHE A 108 18.75 6.77 -6.34
CA PHE A 108 18.42 8.19 -6.44
C PHE A 108 19.12 8.95 -5.31
N ASP A 109 20.20 9.64 -5.60
CA ASP A 109 20.83 10.58 -4.70
C ASP A 109 20.15 11.96 -4.89
N CYS A 110 19.23 12.24 -3.99
CA CYS A 110 18.37 13.42 -4.06
C CYS A 110 18.99 14.63 -3.36
N GLY A 111 20.22 14.99 -3.68
CA GLY A 111 20.90 16.11 -3.03
C GLY A 111 21.53 15.75 -1.68
N TYR A 112 21.84 14.50 -1.44
CA TYR A 112 22.52 14.05 -0.22
C TYR A 112 24.03 14.20 -0.32
N THR A 113 24.63 13.71 -1.41
CA THR A 113 26.08 13.85 -1.66
C THR A 113 26.43 15.26 -2.10
N ASP A 114 25.61 15.85 -2.97
CA ASP A 114 25.74 17.23 -3.46
C ASP A 114 24.35 17.89 -3.41
N LEU A 115 24.21 18.94 -2.57
CA LEU A 115 22.93 19.60 -2.26
C LEU A 115 22.18 20.11 -3.50
N ASP A 116 22.88 20.45 -4.54
CA ASP A 116 22.33 21.06 -5.75
C ASP A 116 22.23 20.07 -6.92
N THR A 117 22.40 18.77 -6.65
CA THR A 117 22.40 17.74 -7.69
C THR A 117 21.50 16.56 -7.32
N LEU A 118 20.50 16.29 -8.15
CA LEU A 118 19.85 14.98 -8.20
C LEU A 118 20.70 14.10 -9.13
N ARG A 119 21.24 13.00 -8.61
CA ARG A 119 21.94 11.97 -9.39
C ARG A 119 21.19 10.67 -9.37
N VAL A 120 20.95 10.12 -10.55
CA VAL A 120 20.29 8.82 -10.70
C VAL A 120 21.25 7.84 -11.33
N THR A 121 21.51 6.72 -10.65
CA THR A 121 22.39 5.63 -11.11
C THR A 121 21.56 4.39 -11.37
N VAL A 122 21.68 3.82 -12.57
CA VAL A 122 21.03 2.58 -12.99
C VAL A 122 22.09 1.47 -13.04
N ALA A 123 21.82 0.33 -12.42
CA ALA A 123 22.82 -0.72 -12.28
C ALA A 123 23.33 -1.31 -13.61
N GLU A 124 22.57 -1.18 -14.70
CA GLU A 124 22.95 -1.59 -16.06
C GLU A 124 22.44 -0.63 -17.12
N GLU A 125 23.11 -0.56 -18.28
CA GLU A 125 22.71 0.28 -19.41
C GLU A 125 21.62 -0.36 -20.31
N ASN A 126 20.66 -1.07 -19.73
CA ASN A 126 19.57 -1.71 -20.45
C ASN A 126 18.23 -1.30 -19.85
N TYR A 127 17.80 -0.06 -20.10
CA TYR A 127 16.57 0.49 -19.55
C TYR A 127 15.88 1.47 -20.51
N ASP A 128 14.59 1.67 -20.31
CA ASP A 128 13.83 2.73 -20.96
C ASP A 128 13.65 3.91 -19.99
N LEU A 129 13.98 5.11 -20.44
CA LEU A 129 13.74 6.35 -19.72
C LEU A 129 12.57 7.10 -20.38
N TYR A 130 11.57 7.42 -19.58
CA TYR A 130 10.44 8.24 -19.98
C TYR A 130 10.55 9.62 -19.31
N ILE A 131 10.38 10.70 -20.10
CA ILE A 131 10.24 12.07 -19.60
C ILE A 131 8.82 12.52 -19.87
N ILE A 132 8.18 13.08 -18.85
CA ILE A 132 6.79 13.52 -18.88
C ILE A 132 6.75 15.02 -18.65
N GLU A 133 6.35 15.76 -19.68
CA GLU A 133 6.08 17.19 -19.60
C GLU A 133 4.60 17.42 -19.33
N GLY A 134 4.30 18.27 -18.35
CA GLY A 134 2.95 18.61 -17.95
C GLY A 134 2.84 20.04 -17.46
N GLU A 135 1.61 20.55 -17.41
CA GLU A 135 1.30 21.90 -16.93
C GLU A 135 1.43 22.02 -15.40
N SER A 136 1.30 20.89 -14.70
CA SER A 136 1.38 20.81 -13.24
C SER A 136 1.84 19.40 -12.79
N PRO A 137 2.28 19.22 -11.54
CA PRO A 137 2.55 17.90 -10.99
C PRO A 137 1.36 16.95 -11.11
N THR A 138 0.14 17.44 -10.94
CA THR A 138 -1.09 16.63 -11.08
C THR A 138 -1.27 16.14 -12.52
N ASP A 139 -1.04 16.99 -13.52
CA ASP A 139 -1.09 16.61 -14.93
C ASP A 139 0.00 15.57 -15.27
N ILE A 140 1.20 15.72 -14.70
CA ILE A 140 2.28 14.74 -14.87
C ILE A 140 1.87 13.37 -14.31
N VAL A 141 1.26 13.32 -13.12
CA VAL A 141 0.73 12.06 -12.54
C VAL A 141 -0.35 11.46 -13.43
N HIS A 142 -1.28 12.27 -13.92
CA HIS A 142 -2.34 11.81 -14.81
C HIS A 142 -1.77 11.17 -16.08
N GLN A 143 -0.83 11.85 -16.76
CA GLN A 143 -0.16 11.31 -17.94
C GLN A 143 0.64 10.02 -17.61
N PHE A 144 1.35 10.00 -16.49
CA PHE A 144 2.08 8.81 -16.04
C PHE A 144 1.14 7.63 -15.81
N ARG A 145 0.01 7.86 -15.15
CA ARG A 145 -0.97 6.80 -14.90
C ARG A 145 -1.61 6.26 -16.16
N GLN A 146 -1.85 7.11 -17.16
CA GLN A 146 -2.26 6.65 -18.49
C GLN A 146 -1.17 5.79 -19.16
N LEU A 147 0.11 6.10 -18.93
CA LEU A 147 1.24 5.32 -19.45
C LEU A 147 1.31 3.91 -18.85
N VAL A 148 1.13 3.80 -17.52
CA VAL A 148 1.30 2.54 -16.78
C VAL A 148 0.00 1.79 -16.51
N GLY A 149 -1.14 2.40 -16.84
CA GLY A 149 -2.47 1.80 -16.78
C GLY A 149 -3.24 2.06 -15.49
N ARG A 150 -4.52 1.70 -15.52
CA ARG A 150 -5.50 1.91 -14.45
C ARG A 150 -5.11 1.19 -13.17
N SER A 151 -5.36 1.85 -12.03
CA SER A 151 -5.22 1.23 -10.71
C SER A 151 -6.25 0.15 -10.46
N TYR A 152 -5.86 -0.85 -9.67
CA TYR A 152 -6.72 -1.91 -9.16
C TYR A 152 -7.96 -1.35 -8.44
N ILE A 153 -9.10 -2.00 -8.63
CA ILE A 153 -10.37 -1.66 -7.97
C ILE A 153 -10.81 -2.82 -7.09
N PRO A 154 -10.68 -2.69 -5.76
CA PRO A 154 -11.10 -3.72 -4.81
C PRO A 154 -12.63 -3.77 -4.65
N PRO A 155 -13.18 -4.84 -4.05
CA PRO A 155 -14.58 -4.85 -3.63
C PRO A 155 -14.83 -3.81 -2.53
N LYS A 156 -16.04 -3.26 -2.47
CA LYS A 156 -16.41 -2.19 -1.54
C LYS A 156 -16.21 -2.57 -0.07
N TRP A 157 -16.46 -3.83 0.30
CA TRP A 157 -16.25 -4.30 1.67
C TRP A 157 -14.78 -4.17 2.14
N ALA A 158 -13.82 -4.17 1.22
CA ALA A 158 -12.40 -4.01 1.52
C ALA A 158 -12.03 -2.61 2.06
N PHE A 159 -12.92 -1.63 1.92
CA PHE A 159 -12.78 -0.31 2.55
C PHE A 159 -13.26 -0.28 4.01
N GLY A 160 -13.83 -1.35 4.52
CA GLY A 160 -14.17 -1.51 5.93
C GLY A 160 -12.95 -1.77 6.81
N ALA A 161 -13.20 -1.84 8.12
CA ALA A 161 -12.15 -2.16 9.08
C ALA A 161 -11.73 -3.62 8.96
N THR A 162 -10.43 -3.86 9.02
CA THR A 162 -9.80 -5.17 8.95
C THR A 162 -8.97 -5.42 10.21
N GLN A 163 -9.18 -6.55 10.87
CA GLN A 163 -8.37 -6.99 11.99
C GLN A 163 -7.43 -8.11 11.59
N SER A 164 -6.19 -8.00 11.99
CA SER A 164 -5.10 -8.92 11.67
C SER A 164 -4.17 -9.10 12.86
N ARG A 165 -3.52 -10.24 12.91
CA ARG A 165 -2.41 -10.53 13.81
C ARG A 165 -1.62 -11.74 13.30
N TRP A 166 -0.35 -11.76 13.47
CA TRP A 166 0.47 -12.97 13.39
C TRP A 166 0.47 -13.65 14.77
N SER A 167 -0.34 -14.71 15.03
CA SER A 167 -1.48 -15.19 14.24
C SER A 167 -2.71 -15.39 15.13
N TYR A 168 -3.88 -15.51 14.50
CA TYR A 168 -5.03 -16.19 15.10
C TYR A 168 -4.90 -17.67 14.76
N MET A 169 -4.75 -18.52 15.78
CA MET A 169 -4.26 -19.88 15.64
C MET A 169 -5.34 -20.90 15.23
N ASN A 170 -6.62 -20.55 15.37
CA ASN A 170 -7.75 -21.45 15.08
C ASN A 170 -9.06 -20.67 14.89
N GLU A 171 -10.11 -21.40 14.47
CA GLU A 171 -11.44 -20.83 14.25
C GLU A 171 -11.99 -20.11 15.49
N ASP A 172 -11.77 -20.67 16.71
CA ASP A 172 -12.33 -20.10 17.94
C ASP A 172 -11.71 -18.75 18.29
N GLU A 173 -10.42 -18.55 18.05
CA GLU A 173 -9.78 -17.25 18.23
C GLU A 173 -10.34 -16.21 17.26
N VAL A 174 -10.63 -16.58 16.01
CA VAL A 174 -11.27 -15.67 15.04
C VAL A 174 -12.71 -15.35 15.47
N ARG A 175 -13.49 -16.35 15.91
CA ARG A 175 -14.84 -16.12 16.47
C ARG A 175 -14.80 -15.19 17.69
N GLU A 176 -13.79 -15.34 18.58
CA GLU A 176 -13.59 -14.45 19.73
C GLU A 176 -13.35 -13.00 19.27
N VAL A 177 -12.50 -12.79 18.26
CA VAL A 177 -12.25 -11.46 17.70
C VAL A 177 -13.54 -10.83 17.19
N VAL A 178 -14.28 -11.51 16.33
CA VAL A 178 -15.55 -11.02 15.76
C VAL A 178 -16.57 -10.71 16.86
N ALA A 179 -16.76 -11.62 17.82
CA ALA A 179 -17.68 -11.43 18.92
C ALA A 179 -17.33 -10.20 19.79
N ASN A 180 -16.02 -9.97 20.04
CA ASN A 180 -15.58 -8.81 20.81
C ASN A 180 -15.79 -7.50 20.05
N TYR A 181 -15.56 -7.45 18.74
CA TYR A 181 -15.90 -6.28 17.93
C TYR A 181 -17.39 -5.94 18.02
N ARG A 182 -18.26 -6.95 17.81
CA ARG A 182 -19.74 -6.79 17.90
C ARG A 182 -20.19 -6.36 19.29
N THR A 183 -19.69 -7.00 20.35
CA THR A 183 -20.06 -6.69 21.75
C THR A 183 -19.66 -5.27 22.16
N ASN A 184 -18.58 -4.74 21.59
CA ASN A 184 -18.11 -3.39 21.88
C ASN A 184 -18.58 -2.35 20.85
N ASN A 185 -19.56 -2.70 20.02
CA ASN A 185 -20.11 -1.81 18.99
C ASN A 185 -19.06 -1.26 18.01
N MET A 186 -18.07 -2.07 17.67
CA MET A 186 -17.01 -1.75 16.72
C MET A 186 -17.30 -2.42 15.38
N PRO A 187 -17.38 -1.68 14.27
CA PRO A 187 -17.57 -2.28 12.95
C PRO A 187 -16.34 -3.06 12.50
N LEU A 188 -16.58 -4.12 11.71
CA LEU A 188 -15.53 -4.99 11.16
C LEU A 188 -16.06 -5.66 9.90
N ASP A 189 -15.24 -5.72 8.83
CA ASP A 189 -15.57 -6.38 7.57
C ASP A 189 -14.67 -7.59 7.25
N ALA A 190 -13.45 -7.62 7.78
CA ALA A 190 -12.54 -8.71 7.51
C ALA A 190 -11.66 -9.10 8.70
N VAL A 191 -11.31 -10.38 8.75
CA VAL A 191 -10.23 -10.92 9.59
C VAL A 191 -9.20 -11.56 8.69
N VAL A 192 -7.95 -11.14 8.86
CA VAL A 192 -6.81 -11.67 8.10
C VAL A 192 -6.30 -12.92 8.79
N LEU A 193 -6.02 -13.94 8.00
CA LEU A 193 -5.37 -15.18 8.45
C LEU A 193 -3.91 -15.14 8.01
N ASP A 194 -3.01 -15.16 8.99
CA ASP A 194 -1.57 -15.22 8.81
C ASP A 194 -1.11 -16.68 8.66
N ILE A 195 0.17 -16.93 8.47
CA ILE A 195 0.77 -18.21 8.04
C ILE A 195 0.29 -19.46 8.80
N ASP A 196 -0.21 -19.32 10.03
CA ASP A 196 -0.59 -20.44 10.88
C ASP A 196 -1.94 -21.11 10.53
N TYR A 197 -2.71 -20.58 9.56
CA TYR A 197 -3.87 -21.31 9.03
C TYR A 197 -3.45 -22.45 8.09
N MET A 198 -2.26 -22.35 7.49
CA MET A 198 -1.71 -23.33 6.55
C MET A 198 -1.20 -24.59 7.27
N GLU A 199 -1.29 -25.73 6.62
CA GLU A 199 -0.65 -26.96 7.10
C GLU A 199 0.88 -26.81 6.97
N ARG A 200 1.57 -26.58 8.10
CA ARG A 200 3.03 -26.42 8.16
C ARG A 200 3.57 -25.39 7.16
N TYR A 201 2.86 -24.27 7.00
CA TYR A 201 3.21 -23.14 6.12
C TYR A 201 3.31 -23.50 4.63
N LYS A 202 2.52 -24.49 4.17
CA LYS A 202 2.38 -24.86 2.76
C LYS A 202 1.27 -24.02 2.11
N ASP A 203 1.60 -23.26 1.11
CA ASP A 203 0.62 -22.48 0.35
C ASP A 203 -0.51 -23.35 -0.21
N PHE A 204 -1.71 -22.77 -0.28
CA PHE A 204 -2.90 -23.46 -0.78
C PHE A 204 -3.27 -24.73 0.00
N THR A 205 -2.98 -24.76 1.29
CA THR A 205 -3.43 -25.78 2.24
C THR A 205 -4.15 -25.14 3.42
N VAL A 206 -4.88 -25.96 4.17
CA VAL A 206 -5.48 -25.58 5.46
C VAL A 206 -5.08 -26.59 6.50
N ASP A 207 -4.71 -26.16 7.70
CA ASP A 207 -4.48 -27.04 8.85
C ASP A 207 -5.83 -27.53 9.42
N GLU A 208 -6.20 -28.75 9.10
CA GLU A 208 -7.48 -29.35 9.50
C GLU A 208 -7.64 -29.56 11.04
N GLN A 209 -6.56 -29.49 11.80
CA GLN A 209 -6.65 -29.54 13.27
C GLN A 209 -7.05 -28.18 13.86
N ARG A 210 -6.63 -27.11 13.23
CA ARG A 210 -6.89 -25.72 13.64
C ARG A 210 -8.17 -25.16 13.00
N PHE A 211 -8.43 -25.55 11.76
CA PHE A 211 -9.56 -25.11 10.94
C PHE A 211 -10.24 -26.33 10.28
N PRO A 212 -10.94 -27.17 11.06
CA PRO A 212 -11.40 -28.50 10.63
C PRO A 212 -12.48 -28.46 9.54
N HIS A 213 -13.24 -27.37 9.44
CA HIS A 213 -14.32 -27.20 8.47
C HIS A 213 -14.24 -25.82 7.80
N PHE A 214 -13.09 -25.54 7.18
CA PHE A 214 -12.73 -24.21 6.71
C PHE A 214 -13.79 -23.57 5.79
N ALA A 215 -14.38 -24.31 4.87
CA ALA A 215 -15.44 -23.80 3.99
C ALA A 215 -16.71 -23.42 4.78
N ASP A 216 -17.13 -24.24 5.74
CA ASP A 216 -18.29 -23.95 6.59
C ASP A 216 -17.98 -22.74 7.49
N PHE A 217 -16.76 -22.66 8.01
CA PHE A 217 -16.30 -21.54 8.80
C PHE A 217 -16.24 -20.23 7.98
N ALA A 218 -15.75 -20.28 6.76
CA ALA A 218 -15.77 -19.11 5.86
C ALA A 218 -17.20 -18.65 5.56
N ALA A 219 -18.13 -19.60 5.34
CA ALA A 219 -19.55 -19.31 5.16
C ALA A 219 -20.19 -18.72 6.42
N GLU A 220 -19.87 -19.23 7.61
CA GLU A 220 -20.30 -18.71 8.92
C GLU A 220 -19.86 -17.24 9.09
N MET A 221 -18.59 -16.94 8.82
CA MET A 221 -18.05 -15.59 8.93
C MET A 221 -18.72 -14.66 7.91
N LYS A 222 -18.88 -15.10 6.66
CA LYS A 222 -19.54 -14.33 5.61
C LYS A 222 -21.00 -14.01 5.96
N ALA A 223 -21.73 -14.93 6.58
CA ALA A 223 -23.10 -14.70 7.05
C ALA A 223 -23.18 -13.61 8.13
N GLN A 224 -22.10 -13.38 8.87
CA GLN A 224 -21.96 -12.28 9.84
C GLN A 224 -21.39 -10.99 9.21
N GLY A 225 -21.21 -10.94 7.89
CA GLY A 225 -20.63 -9.83 7.16
C GLY A 225 -19.11 -9.73 7.31
N ILE A 226 -18.43 -10.83 7.65
CA ILE A 226 -16.97 -10.87 7.79
C ILE A 226 -16.36 -11.69 6.67
N ARG A 227 -15.33 -11.16 6.00
CA ARG A 227 -14.51 -11.91 5.04
C ARG A 227 -13.23 -12.40 5.71
N LEU A 228 -12.83 -13.64 5.39
CA LEU A 228 -11.51 -14.15 5.75
C LEU A 228 -10.53 -13.83 4.64
N VAL A 229 -9.34 -13.34 5.00
CA VAL A 229 -8.30 -12.93 4.04
C VAL A 229 -7.01 -13.69 4.37
N PRO A 230 -6.81 -14.90 3.80
CA PRO A 230 -5.61 -15.70 4.04
C PRO A 230 -4.39 -15.16 3.30
N ILE A 231 -3.20 -15.36 3.91
CA ILE A 231 -1.89 -15.10 3.33
C ILE A 231 -1.53 -16.18 2.30
N ILE A 232 -0.77 -15.78 1.29
CA ILE A 232 -0.03 -16.66 0.38
C ILE A 232 1.41 -16.16 0.31
N ASP A 233 2.36 -17.05 0.61
CA ASP A 233 3.79 -16.77 0.55
C ASP A 233 4.40 -17.10 -0.84
N ALA A 234 5.67 -16.73 -1.04
CA ALA A 234 6.36 -16.98 -2.31
C ALA A 234 7.05 -18.35 -2.38
N GLY A 235 7.24 -19.02 -1.26
CA GLY A 235 8.09 -20.22 -1.15
C GLY A 235 7.32 -21.53 -1.05
N VAL A 236 7.34 -22.35 -2.10
CA VAL A 236 6.71 -23.68 -2.10
C VAL A 236 7.59 -24.68 -1.35
N LYS A 237 7.09 -25.24 -0.25
CA LYS A 237 7.78 -26.22 0.58
C LYS A 237 8.19 -27.46 -0.20
N ILE A 238 9.43 -27.90 -0.01
CA ILE A 238 9.95 -29.18 -0.55
C ILE A 238 9.46 -30.32 0.35
N GLU A 239 8.42 -31.00 -0.09
CA GLU A 239 7.82 -32.12 0.68
C GLU A 239 7.09 -33.09 -0.25
N ASP A 240 7.43 -34.39 -0.16
CA ASP A 240 6.76 -35.45 -0.90
C ASP A 240 5.28 -35.54 -0.48
N GLY A 241 4.38 -35.75 -1.43
CA GLY A 241 2.93 -35.77 -1.20
C GLY A 241 2.27 -34.39 -1.14
N TYR A 242 3.03 -33.31 -1.30
CA TYR A 242 2.48 -31.98 -1.46
C TYR A 242 2.30 -31.68 -2.96
N ASP A 243 1.07 -31.60 -3.42
CA ASP A 243 0.69 -31.53 -4.82
C ASP A 243 1.29 -30.34 -5.57
N VAL A 244 1.32 -29.14 -4.93
CA VAL A 244 1.92 -27.94 -5.52
C VAL A 244 3.42 -28.14 -5.77
N TYR A 245 4.13 -28.76 -4.83
CA TYR A 245 5.53 -29.10 -4.99
C TYR A 245 5.74 -30.12 -6.12
N GLU A 246 5.00 -31.24 -6.10
CA GLU A 246 5.15 -32.31 -7.06
C GLU A 246 4.82 -31.86 -8.51
N GLU A 247 3.76 -31.09 -8.68
CA GLU A 247 3.42 -30.51 -9.98
C GLU A 247 4.48 -29.53 -10.48
N GLY A 248 4.96 -28.66 -9.60
CA GLY A 248 5.99 -27.68 -9.92
C GLY A 248 7.29 -28.34 -10.38
N VAL A 249 7.75 -29.40 -9.68
CA VAL A 249 8.92 -30.18 -10.08
C VAL A 249 8.69 -30.89 -11.40
N LYS A 250 7.55 -31.59 -11.55
CA LYS A 250 7.22 -32.36 -12.75
C LYS A 250 7.21 -31.51 -14.01
N ASN A 251 6.73 -30.28 -13.92
CA ASN A 251 6.57 -29.37 -15.05
C ASN A 251 7.74 -28.39 -15.22
N GLY A 252 8.72 -28.37 -14.27
CA GLY A 252 9.84 -27.45 -14.33
C GLY A 252 9.46 -25.99 -14.07
N TYR A 253 8.50 -25.74 -13.17
CA TYR A 253 7.94 -24.41 -12.89
C TYR A 253 8.66 -23.65 -11.79
N PHE A 254 9.77 -24.18 -11.28
CA PHE A 254 10.59 -23.51 -10.26
C PHE A 254 11.81 -22.80 -10.85
N CYS A 255 12.24 -21.73 -10.18
CA CYS A 255 13.52 -21.09 -10.44
C CYS A 255 14.67 -22.10 -10.34
N THR A 256 15.69 -21.95 -11.18
CA THR A 256 16.77 -22.94 -11.30
C THR A 256 18.13 -22.37 -10.97
N ASN A 257 19.02 -23.21 -10.42
CA ASN A 257 20.45 -22.94 -10.36
C ASN A 257 21.05 -22.84 -11.78
N GLN A 258 22.33 -22.43 -11.86
CA GLN A 258 23.03 -22.33 -13.16
C GLN A 258 23.03 -23.63 -13.96
N ASP A 259 23.10 -24.78 -13.28
CA ASP A 259 23.12 -26.13 -13.89
C ASP A 259 21.72 -26.63 -14.30
N GLY A 260 20.67 -25.87 -14.03
CA GLY A 260 19.27 -26.23 -14.36
C GLY A 260 18.53 -27.01 -13.27
N THR A 261 19.20 -27.36 -12.15
CA THR A 261 18.51 -27.94 -11.00
C THR A 261 17.64 -26.90 -10.27
N PRO A 262 16.52 -27.29 -9.62
CA PRO A 262 15.73 -26.34 -8.85
C PRO A 262 16.54 -25.65 -7.74
N PHE A 263 16.41 -24.33 -7.64
CA PHE A 263 17.05 -23.55 -6.57
C PHE A 263 16.39 -23.83 -5.23
N VAL A 264 17.19 -23.93 -4.17
CA VAL A 264 16.72 -24.18 -2.79
C VAL A 264 17.06 -23.00 -1.90
N ALA A 265 16.03 -22.42 -1.32
CA ALA A 265 16.12 -21.41 -0.26
C ALA A 265 15.46 -21.90 1.03
N GLY A 266 15.67 -21.18 2.12
CA GLY A 266 14.92 -21.34 3.38
C GLY A 266 14.04 -20.13 3.63
N VAL A 267 12.77 -20.38 3.97
CA VAL A 267 11.80 -19.40 4.50
C VAL A 267 10.93 -20.08 5.56
N TRP A 268 9.72 -19.62 5.87
CA TRP A 268 8.90 -20.14 6.96
C TRP A 268 8.71 -21.68 6.96
N PRO A 269 8.40 -22.34 5.84
CA PRO A 269 8.24 -23.80 5.85
C PRO A 269 9.57 -24.58 5.91
N GLY A 270 10.72 -23.90 6.02
CA GLY A 270 12.06 -24.46 5.91
C GLY A 270 12.55 -24.43 4.46
N ARG A 271 12.97 -25.57 3.92
CA ARG A 271 13.46 -25.66 2.53
C ARG A 271 12.31 -25.52 1.53
N VAL A 272 12.51 -24.61 0.57
CA VAL A 272 11.51 -24.27 -0.46
C VAL A 272 12.16 -24.17 -1.84
N HIS A 273 11.30 -24.27 -2.86
CA HIS A 273 11.59 -23.74 -4.20
C HIS A 273 10.72 -22.49 -4.47
N PHE A 274 11.30 -21.51 -5.14
CA PHE A 274 10.53 -20.36 -5.64
C PHE A 274 9.91 -20.70 -6.99
N PRO A 275 8.59 -20.50 -7.17
CA PRO A 275 7.96 -20.55 -8.48
C PRO A 275 8.61 -19.53 -9.42
N ASP A 276 8.79 -19.89 -10.67
CA ASP A 276 9.34 -19.01 -11.70
C ASP A 276 8.24 -18.01 -12.19
N MET A 277 7.99 -16.97 -11.40
CA MET A 277 6.92 -16.01 -11.68
C MET A 277 7.11 -15.24 -13.00
N LEU A 278 8.33 -15.22 -13.55
CA LEU A 278 8.64 -14.57 -14.83
C LEU A 278 8.44 -15.51 -16.03
N ASN A 279 8.26 -16.80 -15.77
CA ASN A 279 7.83 -17.78 -16.78
C ASN A 279 6.29 -17.73 -16.89
N PRO A 280 5.72 -17.39 -18.05
CA PRO A 280 4.25 -17.29 -18.21
C PRO A 280 3.48 -18.56 -17.85
N GLU A 281 4.04 -19.75 -18.14
CA GLU A 281 3.39 -21.03 -17.83
C GLU A 281 3.41 -21.31 -16.32
N ALA A 282 4.55 -21.08 -15.66
CA ALA A 282 4.68 -21.24 -14.21
C ALA A 282 3.81 -20.20 -13.45
N ARG A 283 3.74 -18.96 -13.95
CA ARG A 283 2.85 -17.92 -13.42
C ARG A 283 1.38 -18.32 -13.51
N ALA A 284 0.93 -18.78 -14.66
CA ALA A 284 -0.45 -19.26 -14.87
C ALA A 284 -0.76 -20.46 -13.97
N TRP A 285 0.17 -21.41 -13.84
CA TRP A 285 0.04 -22.54 -12.92
C TRP A 285 -0.11 -22.09 -11.47
N PHE A 286 0.78 -21.21 -10.98
CA PHE A 286 0.71 -20.72 -9.57
C PHE A 286 -0.60 -19.96 -9.33
N GLY A 287 -1.01 -19.09 -10.26
CA GLY A 287 -2.29 -18.39 -10.18
C GLY A 287 -3.49 -19.35 -10.12
N SER A 288 -3.44 -20.48 -10.84
CA SER A 288 -4.52 -21.47 -10.83
C SER A 288 -4.74 -22.10 -9.45
N LYS A 289 -3.74 -22.08 -8.55
CA LYS A 289 -3.83 -22.66 -7.21
C LYS A 289 -4.75 -21.87 -6.26
N TYR A 290 -4.94 -20.57 -6.51
CA TYR A 290 -5.91 -19.76 -5.74
C TYR A 290 -7.34 -20.32 -5.81
N LYS A 291 -7.66 -21.11 -6.83
CA LYS A 291 -8.95 -21.81 -6.98
C LYS A 291 -9.28 -22.65 -5.73
N PHE A 292 -8.28 -23.24 -5.07
CA PHE A 292 -8.49 -24.07 -3.88
C PHE A 292 -9.21 -23.27 -2.78
N LEU A 293 -8.77 -22.06 -2.49
CA LEU A 293 -9.36 -21.21 -1.46
C LEU A 293 -10.61 -20.47 -1.96
N LEU A 294 -10.65 -20.03 -3.23
CA LEU A 294 -11.87 -19.48 -3.83
C LEU A 294 -13.05 -20.46 -3.73
N ASN A 295 -12.83 -21.74 -4.01
CA ASN A 295 -13.84 -22.79 -3.86
C ASN A 295 -14.33 -23.01 -2.42
N GLN A 296 -13.60 -22.54 -1.43
CA GLN A 296 -13.99 -22.54 -0.02
C GLN A 296 -14.65 -21.24 0.44
N GLY A 297 -14.98 -20.34 -0.49
CA GLY A 297 -15.70 -19.10 -0.22
C GLY A 297 -14.81 -17.91 0.16
N ILE A 298 -13.50 -18.00 -0.05
CA ILE A 298 -12.58 -16.89 0.15
C ILE A 298 -12.73 -15.88 -1.00
N GLU A 299 -12.77 -14.59 -0.66
CA GLU A 299 -12.98 -13.47 -1.59
C GLU A 299 -11.88 -12.41 -1.50
N GLY A 300 -10.81 -12.71 -0.76
CA GLY A 300 -9.69 -11.80 -0.61
C GLY A 300 -8.42 -12.51 -0.16
N PHE A 301 -7.27 -12.00 -0.57
CA PHE A 301 -5.95 -12.58 -0.31
C PHE A 301 -4.93 -11.48 -0.06
N TRP A 302 -3.81 -11.85 0.59
CA TRP A 302 -2.64 -11.03 0.65
C TRP A 302 -1.38 -11.86 0.38
N ASN A 303 -0.48 -11.30 -0.45
CA ASN A 303 0.78 -11.93 -0.82
C ASN A 303 1.89 -11.35 0.05
N ASP A 304 2.67 -12.23 0.67
CA ASP A 304 3.78 -11.87 1.53
C ASP A 304 5.09 -12.55 1.10
N MET A 305 6.20 -12.15 1.69
CA MET A 305 7.54 -12.71 1.47
C MET A 305 8.00 -12.72 0.01
N ASN A 306 7.48 -11.85 -0.83
CA ASN A 306 7.59 -11.90 -2.29
C ASN A 306 8.51 -10.87 -2.93
N GLU A 307 9.54 -10.40 -2.21
CA GLU A 307 10.69 -9.65 -2.76
C GLU A 307 11.55 -10.49 -3.73
N PRO A 308 11.80 -11.80 -3.58
CA PRO A 308 11.43 -12.74 -2.52
C PRO A 308 12.38 -12.69 -1.32
N ALA A 309 11.82 -12.83 -0.12
CA ALA A 309 12.62 -12.96 1.09
C ALA A 309 13.34 -14.31 1.12
N ILE A 310 14.59 -14.31 1.58
CA ILE A 310 15.44 -15.51 1.72
C ILE A 310 16.07 -15.48 3.10
N PHE A 311 15.73 -16.41 3.98
CA PHE A 311 16.42 -16.55 5.27
C PHE A 311 17.83 -17.11 5.09
N TYR A 312 18.01 -18.04 4.13
CA TYR A 312 19.29 -18.58 3.70
C TYR A 312 19.14 -19.30 2.36
N SER A 313 20.22 -19.36 1.56
CA SER A 313 20.37 -20.38 0.53
C SER A 313 21.14 -21.57 1.09
N GLU A 314 21.03 -22.76 0.47
CA GLU A 314 21.83 -23.93 0.89
C GLU A 314 23.32 -23.67 0.79
N GLU A 315 23.75 -22.92 -0.23
CA GLU A 315 25.14 -22.58 -0.45
C GLU A 315 25.69 -21.67 0.65
N THR A 316 24.99 -20.58 0.93
CA THR A 316 25.36 -19.59 1.95
C THR A 316 25.33 -20.22 3.34
N LEU A 317 24.34 -21.07 3.65
CA LEU A 317 24.23 -21.77 4.92
C LEU A 317 25.44 -22.70 5.15
N LYS A 318 25.84 -23.49 4.13
CA LYS A 318 27.03 -24.36 4.20
C LYS A 318 28.31 -23.55 4.45
N LYS A 319 28.52 -22.46 3.74
CA LYS A 319 29.65 -21.54 3.93
C LYS A 319 29.67 -20.95 5.35
N THR A 320 28.49 -20.56 5.86
CA THR A 320 28.32 -20.01 7.21
C THR A 320 28.69 -21.03 8.28
N PHE A 321 28.25 -22.29 8.19
CA PHE A 321 28.60 -23.33 9.14
C PHE A 321 30.11 -23.66 9.10
N ALA A 322 30.68 -23.76 7.91
CA ALA A 322 32.13 -23.98 7.77
C ALA A 322 32.93 -22.86 8.45
N LYS A 323 32.49 -21.60 8.30
CA LYS A 323 33.15 -20.45 8.94
C LYS A 323 32.93 -20.41 10.46
N ILE A 324 31.79 -20.84 10.96
CA ILE A 324 31.50 -20.98 12.39
C ILE A 324 32.45 -22.04 13.01
N ASP A 325 32.70 -23.16 12.31
CA ASP A 325 33.63 -24.19 12.78
C ASP A 325 35.09 -23.67 12.89
N GLU A 326 35.51 -22.79 11.98
CA GLU A 326 36.79 -22.08 12.10
C GLU A 326 36.84 -21.21 13.36
N TYR A 327 35.77 -20.41 13.62
CA TYR A 327 35.73 -19.53 14.80
C TYR A 327 35.68 -20.30 16.12
N ARG A 328 35.18 -21.53 16.14
CA ARG A 328 35.07 -22.36 17.33
C ARG A 328 36.42 -22.61 18.02
N THR A 329 37.49 -22.58 17.26
CA THR A 329 38.87 -22.84 17.74
C THR A 329 39.68 -21.58 18.00
N GLN A 330 39.07 -20.39 17.82
CA GLN A 330 39.73 -19.10 17.96
C GLN A 330 39.39 -18.42 19.28
N ASN A 331 40.31 -17.59 19.79
CA ASN A 331 39.98 -16.61 20.82
C ASN A 331 39.42 -15.37 20.14
N LEU A 332 38.11 -15.16 20.24
CA LEU A 332 37.43 -14.05 19.56
C LEU A 332 37.76 -12.72 20.22
N ASP A 333 38.61 -11.94 19.58
CA ASP A 333 38.83 -10.53 19.87
C ASP A 333 37.71 -9.66 19.29
N ILE A 334 37.79 -8.33 19.43
CA ILE A 334 36.73 -7.42 18.99
C ILE A 334 36.46 -7.57 17.48
N SER A 335 37.47 -7.71 16.66
CA SER A 335 37.32 -7.80 15.21
C SER A 335 36.70 -9.13 14.78
N SER A 336 37.18 -10.25 15.31
CA SER A 336 36.66 -11.58 15.03
C SER A 336 35.26 -11.79 15.63
N PHE A 337 34.91 -11.14 16.76
CA PHE A 337 33.55 -11.14 17.32
C PHE A 337 32.58 -10.46 16.39
N PHE A 338 32.89 -9.25 15.88
CA PHE A 338 32.03 -8.57 14.94
C PHE A 338 31.91 -9.30 13.60
N ALA A 339 33.04 -9.89 13.12
CA ALA A 339 32.97 -10.73 11.90
C ALA A 339 32.05 -11.94 12.10
N PHE A 340 32.13 -12.64 13.25
CA PHE A 340 31.23 -13.74 13.60
C PHE A 340 29.76 -13.29 13.69
N LYS A 341 29.48 -12.19 14.39
CA LYS A 341 28.15 -11.61 14.50
C LYS A 341 27.57 -11.29 13.12
N ASN A 342 28.35 -10.62 12.28
CA ASN A 342 27.93 -10.21 10.95
C ASN A 342 27.72 -11.41 10.01
N LEU A 343 28.50 -12.46 10.15
CA LEU A 343 28.35 -13.69 9.36
C LEU A 343 26.95 -14.30 9.50
N VAL A 344 26.42 -14.28 10.73
CA VAL A 344 25.06 -14.78 11.00
C VAL A 344 23.99 -13.76 10.59
N ALA A 345 24.21 -12.47 10.91
CA ALA A 345 23.28 -11.41 10.58
C ALA A 345 23.04 -11.25 9.07
N TRP A 346 24.09 -11.46 8.27
CA TRP A 346 24.02 -11.32 6.81
C TRP A 346 23.63 -12.61 6.08
N LEU A 347 23.22 -13.63 6.79
CA LEU A 347 22.71 -14.87 6.19
C LEU A 347 21.37 -14.61 5.50
N SER A 348 20.51 -13.80 6.13
CA SER A 348 19.18 -13.44 5.63
C SER A 348 19.28 -12.33 4.57
N ASN A 349 18.50 -12.50 3.50
CA ASN A 349 18.38 -11.54 2.38
C ASN A 349 19.72 -11.12 1.77
N ASN A 350 20.67 -12.08 1.69
CA ASN A 350 22.00 -11.84 1.18
C ASN A 350 21.96 -11.58 -0.34
N GLU A 351 22.49 -10.44 -0.77
CA GLU A 351 22.50 -10.07 -2.20
C GLU A 351 23.22 -11.10 -3.10
N ASN A 352 24.13 -11.89 -2.56
CA ASN A 352 24.79 -12.94 -3.34
C ASN A 352 23.88 -14.13 -3.58
N ASP A 353 22.89 -14.38 -2.72
CA ASP A 353 21.92 -15.45 -2.92
C ASP A 353 21.01 -15.17 -4.12
N TYR A 354 20.67 -13.89 -4.36
CA TYR A 354 19.92 -13.47 -5.55
C TYR A 354 20.67 -13.66 -6.88
N LYS A 355 21.97 -13.89 -6.84
CA LYS A 355 22.82 -14.22 -8.02
C LYS A 355 22.90 -15.71 -8.32
N LEU A 356 22.33 -16.55 -7.46
CA LEU A 356 22.45 -18.02 -7.60
C LEU A 356 21.40 -18.63 -8.49
N PHE A 357 20.26 -17.97 -8.70
CA PHE A 357 19.14 -18.57 -9.40
C PHE A 357 18.64 -17.74 -10.60
N TYR A 358 17.91 -18.42 -11.47
CA TYR A 358 17.54 -17.97 -12.80
C TYR A 358 16.05 -18.20 -13.07
N HIS A 359 15.50 -17.34 -13.91
CA HIS A 359 14.16 -17.39 -14.48
C HIS A 359 14.19 -17.77 -15.97
N ASN A 360 13.17 -18.49 -16.43
CA ASN A 360 12.93 -18.75 -17.84
C ASN A 360 11.88 -17.76 -18.36
N THR A 361 12.31 -16.62 -18.85
CA THR A 361 11.45 -15.54 -19.31
C THR A 361 11.15 -15.65 -20.81
N LYS A 362 10.18 -14.85 -21.30
CA LYS A 362 9.92 -14.69 -22.75
C LYS A 362 11.15 -14.20 -23.53
N GLN A 363 12.06 -13.49 -22.88
CA GLN A 363 13.29 -12.96 -23.48
C GLN A 363 14.53 -13.85 -23.26
N GLY A 364 14.31 -15.07 -22.78
CA GLY A 364 15.35 -16.04 -22.49
C GLY A 364 15.62 -16.22 -21.01
N ARG A 365 16.69 -16.97 -20.71
CA ARG A 365 17.07 -17.26 -19.33
C ARG A 365 17.74 -16.05 -18.68
N MET A 366 17.18 -15.57 -17.56
CA MET A 366 17.63 -14.37 -16.87
C MET A 366 18.00 -14.66 -15.42
N ARG A 367 19.16 -14.16 -14.95
CA ARG A 367 19.54 -14.28 -13.54
C ARG A 367 18.69 -13.37 -12.67
N HIS A 368 18.27 -13.85 -11.50
CA HIS A 368 17.30 -13.16 -10.66
C HIS A 368 17.70 -11.73 -10.27
N ASP A 369 18.96 -11.48 -9.89
CA ASP A 369 19.43 -10.14 -9.50
C ASP A 369 19.25 -9.05 -10.58
N LYS A 370 19.04 -9.46 -11.85
CA LYS A 370 18.80 -8.55 -12.98
C LYS A 370 17.32 -8.18 -13.14
N VAL A 371 16.43 -8.99 -12.55
CA VAL A 371 14.97 -8.87 -12.68
C VAL A 371 14.27 -8.93 -11.31
N HIS A 372 15.03 -8.67 -10.25
CA HIS A 372 14.62 -8.84 -8.87
C HIS A 372 13.30 -8.09 -8.52
N ASN A 373 13.19 -6.82 -8.89
CA ASN A 373 12.08 -5.96 -8.49
C ASN A 373 10.72 -6.38 -9.07
N ILE A 374 10.70 -7.21 -10.12
CA ILE A 374 9.46 -7.64 -10.76
C ILE A 374 8.97 -9.02 -10.31
N PHE A 375 9.62 -9.65 -9.32
CA PHE A 375 9.18 -10.96 -8.82
C PHE A 375 7.82 -10.86 -8.12
N GLY A 376 7.68 -9.99 -7.10
CA GLY A 376 6.43 -9.76 -6.37
C GLY A 376 5.31 -9.22 -7.26
N TYR A 377 5.65 -8.35 -8.21
CA TYR A 377 4.71 -7.92 -9.25
C TYR A 377 4.13 -9.11 -10.01
N ASN A 378 4.95 -10.02 -10.50
CA ASN A 378 4.49 -11.16 -11.27
C ASN A 378 3.76 -12.21 -10.41
N MET A 379 4.06 -12.33 -9.12
CA MET A 379 3.28 -13.15 -8.18
C MET A 379 1.85 -12.59 -8.00
N THR A 380 1.73 -11.28 -7.79
CA THR A 380 0.42 -10.63 -7.68
C THR A 380 -0.35 -10.65 -9.01
N ARG A 381 0.36 -10.50 -10.11
CA ARG A 381 -0.19 -10.67 -11.45
C ARG A 381 -0.70 -12.10 -11.69
N ALA A 382 -0.01 -13.13 -11.18
CA ALA A 382 -0.48 -14.52 -11.27
C ALA A 382 -1.87 -14.69 -10.65
N ALA A 383 -2.08 -14.09 -9.47
CA ALA A 383 -3.38 -14.08 -8.82
C ALA A 383 -4.43 -13.28 -9.63
N GLY A 384 -4.09 -12.05 -10.03
CA GLY A 384 -5.01 -11.19 -10.78
C GLY A 384 -5.45 -11.80 -12.12
N GLU A 385 -4.51 -12.35 -12.91
CA GLU A 385 -4.83 -13.05 -14.16
C GLU A 385 -5.71 -14.30 -13.93
N ALA A 386 -5.50 -15.02 -12.82
CA ALA A 386 -6.33 -16.15 -12.44
C ALA A 386 -7.75 -15.73 -12.02
N PHE A 387 -7.88 -14.63 -11.25
CA PHE A 387 -9.19 -14.12 -10.83
C PHE A 387 -10.04 -13.65 -12.01
N GLU A 388 -9.43 -13.10 -13.06
CA GLU A 388 -10.15 -12.77 -14.32
C GLU A 388 -10.74 -14.00 -15.01
N GLN A 389 -10.13 -15.16 -14.83
CA GLN A 389 -10.61 -16.42 -15.43
C GLN A 389 -11.59 -17.17 -14.52
N LEU A 390 -11.33 -17.17 -13.20
CA LEU A 390 -12.09 -17.97 -12.23
C LEU A 390 -13.34 -17.23 -11.73
N GLU A 391 -13.27 -15.90 -11.62
CA GLU A 391 -14.33 -15.01 -11.11
C GLU A 391 -14.45 -13.77 -12.03
N PRO A 392 -14.85 -13.95 -13.32
CA PRO A 392 -14.77 -12.89 -14.34
C PRO A 392 -15.62 -11.66 -14.01
N ASP A 393 -16.74 -11.84 -13.31
CA ASP A 393 -17.69 -10.78 -13.00
C ASP A 393 -17.50 -10.17 -11.62
N LYS A 394 -16.59 -10.75 -10.78
CA LYS A 394 -16.44 -10.41 -9.38
C LYS A 394 -15.10 -9.73 -9.08
N ARG A 395 -15.13 -8.76 -8.18
CA ARG A 395 -13.91 -8.18 -7.60
C ARG A 395 -13.42 -9.06 -6.46
N ILE A 396 -12.17 -9.49 -6.53
CA ILE A 396 -11.50 -10.24 -5.45
C ILE A 396 -10.46 -9.32 -4.81
N LEU A 397 -10.44 -9.22 -3.49
CA LEU A 397 -9.42 -8.42 -2.78
C LEU A 397 -8.05 -9.07 -2.97
N MET A 398 -7.06 -8.24 -3.37
CA MET A 398 -5.65 -8.59 -3.43
C MET A 398 -4.80 -7.41 -3.00
N TYR A 399 -3.87 -7.64 -2.07
CA TYR A 399 -2.77 -6.72 -1.77
C TYR A 399 -1.49 -7.49 -1.47
N SER A 400 -0.36 -6.85 -1.67
CA SER A 400 0.96 -7.47 -1.65
C SER A 400 1.94 -6.65 -0.82
N ARG A 401 2.97 -7.31 -0.27
CA ARG A 401 4.09 -6.62 0.38
C ARG A 401 5.04 -6.02 -0.67
N SER A 402 5.61 -6.86 -1.49
CA SER A 402 6.54 -6.40 -2.52
C SER A 402 5.81 -5.93 -3.77
N ALA A 403 6.24 -4.77 -4.28
CA ALA A 403 5.61 -4.12 -5.41
C ALA A 403 6.61 -3.35 -6.29
N CYS A 404 6.26 -3.17 -7.55
CA CYS A 404 6.87 -2.19 -8.43
C CYS A 404 5.84 -1.63 -9.41
N ILE A 405 6.19 -0.59 -10.17
CA ILE A 405 5.31 -0.02 -11.19
C ILE A 405 4.83 -1.11 -12.15
N GLY A 406 3.53 -1.16 -12.38
CA GLY A 406 2.85 -2.21 -13.15
C GLY A 406 2.01 -3.14 -12.27
N MET A 407 2.45 -3.46 -11.04
CA MET A 407 1.67 -4.30 -10.12
C MET A 407 0.36 -3.64 -9.68
N HIS A 408 0.32 -2.32 -9.59
CA HIS A 408 -0.88 -1.55 -9.22
C HIS A 408 -2.13 -1.84 -10.06
N ARG A 409 -1.99 -2.53 -11.18
CA ARG A 409 -3.12 -2.99 -12.00
C ARG A 409 -3.79 -4.25 -11.46
N TYR A 410 -3.10 -5.02 -10.62
CA TYR A 410 -3.51 -6.35 -10.17
C TYR A 410 -3.82 -6.43 -8.68
N GLY A 411 -3.35 -5.46 -7.89
CA GLY A 411 -3.58 -5.43 -6.46
C GLY A 411 -3.12 -4.13 -5.82
N GLY A 412 -3.50 -3.95 -4.56
CA GLY A 412 -2.98 -2.92 -3.68
C GLY A 412 -1.72 -3.37 -2.94
N ILE A 413 -1.33 -2.59 -1.95
CA ILE A 413 -0.22 -2.91 -1.05
C ILE A 413 -0.58 -2.58 0.41
N TRP A 414 0.18 -3.14 1.35
CA TRP A 414 0.37 -2.50 2.65
C TRP A 414 1.85 -2.11 2.77
N THR A 415 2.14 -1.16 3.64
CA THR A 415 3.48 -0.57 3.74
C THR A 415 4.46 -1.39 4.60
N GLY A 416 4.25 -2.71 4.67
CA GLY A 416 5.14 -3.67 5.32
C GLY A 416 5.29 -3.53 6.84
N ASP A 417 6.37 -4.07 7.37
CA ASP A 417 6.62 -4.29 8.80
C ASP A 417 7.13 -3.01 9.50
N ASN A 418 6.23 -2.10 9.77
CA ASN A 418 6.48 -0.90 10.54
C ASN A 418 6.61 -1.21 12.06
N GLN A 419 6.81 -0.19 12.88
CA GLN A 419 6.98 -0.33 14.33
C GLN A 419 5.95 0.48 15.09
N SER A 420 5.62 0.08 16.31
CA SER A 420 4.78 0.85 17.25
C SER A 420 5.53 2.11 17.74
N TRP A 421 5.85 3.01 16.80
CA TRP A 421 6.56 4.26 17.04
C TRP A 421 5.75 5.47 16.58
N TRP A 422 5.85 6.56 17.32
CA TRP A 422 5.14 7.80 16.99
C TRP A 422 5.54 8.37 15.62
N SER A 423 6.83 8.29 15.28
CA SER A 423 7.33 8.73 13.96
C SER A 423 6.70 7.97 12.79
N HIS A 424 6.21 6.76 13.03
CA HIS A 424 5.60 5.95 11.97
C HIS A 424 4.14 6.34 11.66
N ILE A 425 3.48 7.11 12.53
CA ILE A 425 2.20 7.76 12.21
C ILE A 425 2.42 8.77 11.06
N LEU A 426 3.42 9.66 11.23
CA LEU A 426 3.75 10.64 10.21
C LEU A 426 4.31 9.99 8.93
N LEU A 427 5.14 8.96 9.08
CA LEU A 427 5.66 8.20 7.94
C LEU A 427 4.52 7.59 7.12
N SER A 428 3.48 7.05 7.76
CA SER A 428 2.29 6.53 7.07
C SER A 428 1.61 7.62 6.24
N LEU A 429 1.47 8.83 6.79
CA LEU A 429 0.90 9.98 6.08
C LEU A 429 1.75 10.37 4.86
N HIS A 430 3.09 10.34 4.96
CA HIS A 430 4.01 10.67 3.85
C HIS A 430 3.95 9.65 2.72
N MET A 431 3.73 8.37 3.04
CA MET A 431 3.69 7.30 2.03
C MET A 431 2.42 7.36 1.18
N MET A 432 1.26 7.75 1.74
CA MET A 432 -0.01 7.80 1.02
C MET A 432 0.06 8.58 -0.31
N PRO A 433 0.41 9.86 -0.35
CA PRO A 433 0.48 10.61 -1.62
C PRO A 433 1.63 10.10 -2.52
N SER A 434 2.75 9.66 -1.94
CA SER A 434 3.89 9.14 -2.71
C SER A 434 3.53 7.87 -3.48
N LEU A 435 2.75 6.96 -2.86
CA LEU A 435 2.23 5.75 -3.48
C LEU A 435 1.16 6.07 -4.53
N ASN A 436 0.26 7.02 -4.23
CA ASN A 436 -0.78 7.43 -5.16
C ASN A 436 -0.21 8.01 -6.46
N MET A 437 0.89 8.78 -6.39
CA MET A 437 1.61 9.25 -7.58
C MET A 437 2.11 8.08 -8.45
N CYS A 438 2.45 6.96 -7.83
CA CYS A 438 2.92 5.74 -8.51
C CYS A 438 1.80 4.80 -8.97
N GLY A 439 0.53 5.19 -8.80
CA GLY A 439 -0.63 4.39 -9.21
C GLY A 439 -1.17 3.44 -8.14
N PHE A 440 -0.54 3.35 -6.98
CA PHE A 440 -1.01 2.52 -5.86
C PHE A 440 -2.01 3.32 -5.03
N LEU A 441 -3.29 3.20 -5.36
CA LEU A 441 -4.37 3.88 -4.64
C LEU A 441 -4.88 3.08 -3.44
N TYR A 442 -4.97 1.74 -3.57
CA TYR A 442 -5.38 0.87 -2.46
C TYR A 442 -4.15 0.51 -1.63
N GLU A 443 -3.96 1.24 -0.57
CA GLU A 443 -2.80 1.14 0.31
C GLU A 443 -3.19 1.42 1.77
N GLY A 444 -2.33 1.00 2.71
CA GLY A 444 -2.44 1.35 4.12
C GLY A 444 -1.32 0.76 4.96
N PRO A 445 -1.02 1.38 6.11
CA PRO A 445 -0.03 0.88 7.07
C PRO A 445 -0.62 -0.19 7.98
N ASP A 446 0.25 -0.90 8.69
CA ASP A 446 -0.13 -1.66 9.88
C ASP A 446 -0.42 -0.68 11.03
N ILE A 447 -1.71 -0.45 11.29
CA ILE A 447 -2.16 0.49 12.32
C ILE A 447 -1.83 -0.04 13.70
N GLY A 448 -1.19 0.80 14.52
CA GLY A 448 -0.68 0.44 15.83
C GLY A 448 0.76 -0.06 15.82
N GLY A 449 1.30 -0.36 14.65
CA GLY A 449 2.63 -0.90 14.39
C GLY A 449 2.67 -2.43 14.45
N PHE A 450 3.37 -3.04 13.47
CA PHE A 450 3.58 -4.48 13.42
C PHE A 450 4.53 -4.94 14.51
N GLY A 451 5.74 -4.37 14.53
CA GLY A 451 6.75 -4.67 15.55
C GLY A 451 6.59 -3.85 16.82
N SER A 452 7.16 -4.34 17.92
CA SER A 452 7.13 -3.72 19.24
C SER A 452 5.75 -3.72 19.93
N ASN A 453 5.72 -3.26 21.19
CA ASN A 453 4.50 -3.16 21.97
C ASN A 453 3.91 -1.75 21.86
N THR A 454 2.69 -1.67 21.39
CA THR A 454 1.96 -0.40 21.26
C THR A 454 1.35 0.07 22.60
N THR A 455 0.87 1.32 22.62
CA THR A 455 0.08 1.91 23.70
C THR A 455 -1.29 2.36 23.19
N GLU A 456 -2.24 2.56 24.10
CA GLU A 456 -3.61 2.97 23.75
C GLU A 456 -3.63 4.29 22.97
N ASP A 457 -2.87 5.28 23.45
CA ASP A 457 -2.77 6.61 22.83
C ASP A 457 -2.14 6.56 21.44
N LEU A 458 -1.10 5.75 21.25
CA LEU A 458 -0.47 5.56 19.94
C LEU A 458 -1.47 4.96 18.92
N VAL A 459 -2.21 3.92 19.32
CA VAL A 459 -3.18 3.27 18.41
C VAL A 459 -4.33 4.23 18.07
N LEU A 460 -4.87 4.97 19.07
CA LEU A 460 -5.93 5.96 18.80
C LEU A 460 -5.46 7.04 17.81
N ARG A 461 -4.25 7.61 18.02
CA ARG A 461 -3.71 8.61 17.08
C ARG A 461 -3.43 8.03 15.70
N TRP A 462 -3.00 6.77 15.64
CA TRP A 462 -2.78 6.12 14.33
C TRP A 462 -4.08 5.86 13.57
N TYR A 463 -5.16 5.50 14.27
CA TYR A 463 -6.48 5.46 13.65
C TYR A 463 -6.91 6.82 13.11
N GLY A 464 -6.46 7.94 13.70
CA GLY A 464 -6.70 9.30 13.17
C GLY A 464 -6.14 9.54 11.76
N VAL A 465 -5.12 8.76 11.35
CA VAL A 465 -4.64 8.67 9.95
C VAL A 465 -5.34 7.53 9.21
N GLY A 466 -5.36 6.36 9.82
CA GLY A 466 -5.79 5.11 9.19
C GLY A 466 -7.24 5.13 8.69
N ILE A 467 -8.14 5.87 9.36
CA ILE A 467 -9.53 5.98 8.89
C ILE A 467 -9.67 6.68 7.52
N PHE A 468 -8.61 7.30 7.02
CA PHE A 468 -8.56 7.91 5.69
C PHE A 468 -7.78 7.06 4.68
N SER A 469 -7.01 6.06 5.11
CA SER A 469 -6.36 5.11 4.19
C SER A 469 -7.38 4.16 3.57
N PRO A 470 -7.31 3.83 2.28
CA PRO A 470 -8.19 2.84 1.67
C PRO A 470 -8.15 1.48 2.37
N LEU A 471 -6.99 0.92 2.63
CA LEU A 471 -6.79 -0.27 3.48
C LEU A 471 -6.71 0.16 4.96
N LEU A 472 -7.74 -0.12 5.72
CA LEU A 472 -7.80 0.13 7.17
C LEU A 472 -7.53 -1.17 7.93
N ARG A 473 -6.27 -1.52 8.17
CA ARG A 473 -5.85 -2.77 8.80
C ARG A 473 -5.08 -2.54 10.10
N ASN A 474 -5.59 -3.07 11.23
CA ASN A 474 -4.82 -3.24 12.46
C ASN A 474 -4.06 -4.58 12.37
N HIS A 475 -2.74 -4.57 12.49
CA HIS A 475 -1.92 -5.77 12.41
C HIS A 475 -0.73 -5.71 13.36
N SER A 476 -0.35 -6.84 13.97
CA SER A 476 0.76 -6.93 14.92
C SER A 476 1.48 -8.26 14.87
N ALA A 477 2.79 -8.25 15.14
CA ALA A 477 3.66 -9.42 15.12
C ALA A 477 3.40 -10.40 16.28
N ALA A 478 3.83 -11.64 16.07
CA ALA A 478 3.93 -12.63 17.13
C ALA A 478 4.81 -12.13 18.29
N GLY A 479 4.43 -12.48 19.51
CA GLY A 479 5.16 -12.09 20.73
C GLY A 479 4.97 -10.65 21.18
N THR A 480 4.28 -9.80 20.42
CA THR A 480 3.92 -8.44 20.83
C THR A 480 2.63 -8.40 21.63
N ARG A 481 2.38 -7.26 22.30
CA ARG A 481 1.10 -7.01 22.97
C ARG A 481 -0.06 -7.15 21.97
N LYS A 482 -1.13 -7.82 22.39
CA LYS A 482 -2.39 -7.84 21.65
C LYS A 482 -2.96 -6.42 21.59
N GLN A 483 -3.26 -5.94 20.39
CA GLN A 483 -3.61 -4.53 20.14
C GLN A 483 -4.98 -4.34 19.47
N GLU A 484 -5.82 -5.37 19.49
CA GLU A 484 -7.19 -5.23 19.03
C GLU A 484 -7.90 -4.12 19.83
N PRO A 485 -8.64 -3.20 19.20
CA PRO A 485 -9.23 -2.03 19.85
C PRO A 485 -10.03 -2.29 21.11
N TYR A 486 -10.75 -3.41 21.16
CA TYR A 486 -11.57 -3.79 22.32
C TYR A 486 -10.75 -4.20 23.56
N ARG A 487 -9.44 -4.38 23.45
CA ARG A 487 -8.55 -4.74 24.57
C ARG A 487 -8.08 -3.54 25.37
N PHE A 488 -8.22 -2.35 24.82
CA PHE A 488 -7.86 -1.12 25.50
C PHE A 488 -8.97 -0.61 26.43
N LYS A 489 -8.61 0.34 27.28
CA LYS A 489 -9.51 0.88 28.31
C LYS A 489 -10.59 1.77 27.70
N ASN A 490 -10.21 2.65 26.78
CA ASN A 490 -11.12 3.63 26.17
C ASN A 490 -11.84 3.05 24.94
N LYS A 491 -12.64 2.00 25.17
CA LYS A 491 -13.38 1.28 24.11
C LYS A 491 -14.34 2.20 23.35
N ALA A 492 -14.94 3.19 24.03
CA ALA A 492 -15.88 4.13 23.39
C ALA A 492 -15.17 4.96 22.32
N ALA A 493 -13.96 5.46 22.59
CA ALA A 493 -13.20 6.20 21.58
C ALA A 493 -12.85 5.33 20.36
N PHE A 494 -12.43 4.08 20.59
CA PHE A 494 -12.16 3.16 19.49
C PHE A 494 -13.42 2.80 18.68
N ALA A 495 -14.55 2.58 19.35
CA ALA A 495 -15.82 2.35 18.66
C ALA A 495 -16.19 3.57 17.80
N GLY A 496 -16.12 4.78 18.37
CA GLY A 496 -16.48 5.99 17.67
C GLY A 496 -15.57 6.34 16.51
N ILE A 497 -14.25 6.13 16.62
CA ILE A 497 -13.33 6.41 15.50
C ILE A 497 -13.52 5.39 14.36
N LEU A 498 -13.81 4.13 14.68
CA LEU A 498 -14.19 3.14 13.69
C LEU A 498 -15.55 3.47 13.06
N GLN A 499 -16.56 3.84 13.86
CA GLN A 499 -17.86 4.30 13.33
C GLN A 499 -17.70 5.50 12.38
N LEU A 500 -16.81 6.47 12.73
CA LEU A 500 -16.51 7.60 11.86
C LEU A 500 -15.98 7.17 10.48
N ARG A 501 -15.12 6.14 10.43
CA ARG A 501 -14.68 5.56 9.14
C ARG A 501 -15.87 5.20 8.26
N TYR A 502 -16.86 4.52 8.84
CA TYR A 502 -18.01 4.04 8.08
C TYR A 502 -18.96 5.17 7.67
N LEU A 503 -19.06 6.21 8.49
CA LEU A 503 -19.77 7.43 8.08
C LEU A 503 -19.09 8.14 6.90
N LEU A 504 -17.75 8.10 6.84
CA LEU A 504 -16.95 8.70 5.76
C LEU A 504 -16.88 7.82 4.49
N LEU A 505 -17.29 6.55 4.53
CA LEU A 505 -17.16 5.63 3.39
C LEU A 505 -17.83 6.14 2.10
N PRO A 506 -19.00 6.80 2.11
CA PRO A 506 -19.55 7.36 0.88
C PRO A 506 -18.59 8.31 0.16
N TYR A 507 -17.90 9.17 0.89
CA TYR A 507 -16.87 10.05 0.34
C TYR A 507 -15.62 9.30 -0.07
N ILE A 508 -15.04 8.49 0.83
CA ILE A 508 -13.79 7.76 0.60
C ILE A 508 -13.90 6.85 -0.62
N TYR A 509 -14.98 6.09 -0.71
CA TYR A 509 -15.21 5.19 -1.84
C TYR A 509 -15.42 5.96 -3.14
N SER A 510 -16.22 7.04 -3.11
CA SER A 510 -16.44 7.90 -4.26
C SER A 510 -15.12 8.51 -4.79
N GLU A 511 -14.30 9.09 -3.92
CA GLU A 511 -13.00 9.68 -4.31
C GLU A 511 -12.01 8.64 -4.82
N TYR A 512 -11.98 7.46 -4.18
CA TYR A 512 -11.16 6.35 -4.66
C TYR A 512 -11.55 5.92 -6.07
N MET A 513 -12.85 5.72 -6.32
CA MET A 513 -13.36 5.28 -7.62
C MET A 513 -13.12 6.34 -8.70
N LYS A 514 -13.35 7.61 -8.40
CA LYS A 514 -13.03 8.71 -9.33
C LYS A 514 -11.54 8.72 -9.68
N ALA A 515 -10.66 8.59 -8.68
CA ALA A 515 -9.22 8.55 -8.89
C ALA A 515 -8.77 7.33 -9.72
N ALA A 516 -9.33 6.15 -9.46
CA ALA A 516 -9.02 4.92 -10.20
C ALA A 516 -9.51 4.97 -11.65
N LEU A 517 -10.72 5.47 -11.88
CA LEU A 517 -11.36 5.49 -13.20
C LEU A 517 -10.83 6.62 -14.10
N ARG A 518 -10.25 7.67 -13.53
CA ARG A 518 -9.82 8.87 -14.26
C ARG A 518 -8.32 9.14 -14.16
N ASP A 519 -7.52 8.13 -13.82
CA ASP A 519 -6.06 8.24 -13.71
C ASP A 519 -5.59 9.37 -12.77
N GLY A 520 -6.38 9.67 -11.72
CA GLY A 520 -6.12 10.69 -10.72
C GLY A 520 -5.46 10.14 -9.45
N MET A 521 -5.42 10.95 -8.39
CA MET A 521 -4.97 10.59 -7.05
C MET A 521 -6.11 10.66 -6.05
N TYR A 522 -6.17 9.67 -5.16
CA TYR A 522 -7.06 9.68 -4.00
C TYR A 522 -6.49 10.55 -2.86
N CYS A 523 -5.19 10.44 -2.63
CA CYS A 523 -4.45 11.25 -1.66
C CYS A 523 -3.36 12.05 -2.37
N MET A 524 -3.28 13.37 -2.08
CA MET A 524 -2.29 14.25 -2.71
C MET A 524 -1.69 15.25 -1.72
N PRO A 525 -0.45 15.73 -1.95
CA PRO A 525 0.14 16.83 -1.17
C PRO A 525 -0.68 18.13 -1.33
N LEU A 526 -0.64 19.00 -0.31
CA LEU A 526 -1.26 20.33 -0.41
C LEU A 526 -0.75 21.11 -1.64
N ALA A 527 0.53 21.00 -1.95
CA ALA A 527 1.17 21.62 -3.12
C ALA A 527 0.47 21.31 -4.46
N PHE A 528 -0.19 20.14 -4.58
CA PHE A 528 -0.87 19.75 -5.82
C PHE A 528 -2.27 20.36 -5.93
N ALA A 529 -2.94 20.53 -4.78
CA ALA A 529 -4.24 21.16 -4.72
C ALA A 529 -4.17 22.71 -4.70
N PHE A 530 -3.05 23.26 -4.23
CA PHE A 530 -2.81 24.70 -4.08
C PHE A 530 -1.43 25.08 -4.67
N PRO A 531 -1.25 24.95 -6.00
CA PRO A 531 0.06 25.09 -6.64
C PRO A 531 0.64 26.53 -6.58
N ASP A 532 -0.22 27.54 -6.43
CA ASP A 532 0.17 28.94 -6.35
C ASP A 532 0.47 29.42 -4.92
N ASP A 533 0.36 28.55 -3.93
CA ASP A 533 0.64 28.84 -2.53
C ASP A 533 2.02 28.36 -2.14
N ASP A 534 2.95 29.31 -1.97
CA ASP A 534 4.35 29.03 -1.63
C ASP A 534 4.52 28.30 -0.29
N PHE A 535 3.58 28.49 0.66
CA PHE A 535 3.64 27.79 1.94
C PHE A 535 3.10 26.37 1.82
N ALA A 536 2.01 26.17 1.10
CA ALA A 536 1.46 24.82 0.83
C ALA A 536 2.50 23.89 0.19
N ARG A 537 3.44 24.45 -0.60
CA ARG A 537 4.55 23.71 -1.19
C ARG A 537 5.52 23.10 -0.16
N GLN A 538 5.55 23.63 1.06
CA GLN A 538 6.46 23.20 2.13
C GLN A 538 5.79 22.34 3.19
N VAL A 539 4.45 22.18 3.12
CA VAL A 539 3.68 21.38 4.09
C VAL A 539 3.82 19.90 3.75
N GLU A 540 4.32 19.11 4.71
CA GLU A 540 4.49 17.67 4.55
C GLU A 540 3.65 16.84 5.53
N ASP A 541 3.07 17.46 6.55
CA ASP A 541 2.30 16.80 7.61
C ASP A 541 0.78 17.02 7.51
N GLU A 542 0.33 17.45 6.34
CA GLU A 542 -1.06 17.61 5.95
C GLU A 542 -1.24 17.15 4.51
N VAL A 543 -2.35 16.48 4.21
CA VAL A 543 -2.65 16.01 2.86
C VAL A 543 -4.12 16.22 2.50
N MET A 544 -4.39 16.28 1.20
CA MET A 544 -5.73 16.25 0.67
C MET A 544 -6.18 14.80 0.44
N ILE A 545 -7.39 14.48 0.85
CA ILE A 545 -8.11 13.26 0.49
C ILE A 545 -9.22 13.63 -0.48
N GLY A 546 -9.08 13.24 -1.73
CA GLY A 546 -9.97 13.68 -2.79
C GLY A 546 -9.98 15.20 -2.98
N GLU A 547 -11.11 15.72 -3.50
CA GLU A 547 -11.24 17.13 -3.85
C GLU A 547 -11.65 18.04 -2.68
N SER A 548 -12.29 17.48 -1.63
CA SER A 548 -12.97 18.29 -0.61
C SER A 548 -12.27 18.30 0.75
N LEU A 549 -11.48 17.27 1.08
CA LEU A 549 -11.09 16.99 2.46
C LEU A 549 -9.59 17.19 2.69
N LEU A 550 -9.23 18.07 3.63
CA LEU A 550 -7.87 18.18 4.18
C LEU A 550 -7.81 17.49 5.52
N ILE A 551 -6.78 16.64 5.72
CA ILE A 551 -6.47 15.99 6.99
C ILE A 551 -5.13 16.47 7.53
N ALA A 552 -5.11 16.71 8.86
CA ALA A 552 -3.94 17.15 9.60
C ALA A 552 -3.89 16.40 10.95
N PRO A 553 -3.50 15.11 10.94
CA PRO A 553 -3.56 14.27 12.13
C PRO A 553 -2.51 14.65 13.19
N VAL A 554 -2.80 14.39 14.45
CA VAL A 554 -1.82 14.50 15.55
C VAL A 554 -0.93 13.26 15.54
N TYR A 555 0.36 13.44 15.42
CA TYR A 555 1.38 12.37 15.30
C TYR A 555 2.47 12.43 16.39
N GLU A 556 2.39 13.35 17.31
CA GLU A 556 3.37 13.48 18.41
C GLU A 556 2.82 12.93 19.73
N GLN A 557 3.68 12.25 20.48
CA GLN A 557 3.33 11.75 21.80
C GLN A 557 2.99 12.88 22.78
N ASN A 558 1.94 12.69 23.57
CA ASN A 558 1.43 13.65 24.56
C ASN A 558 0.95 15.00 23.99
N ALA A 559 0.93 15.17 22.69
CA ALA A 559 0.38 16.39 22.08
C ALA A 559 -1.14 16.47 22.31
N ARG A 560 -1.60 17.69 22.66
CA ARG A 560 -3.01 18.01 22.85
C ARG A 560 -3.56 18.89 21.73
N GLY A 561 -2.97 18.79 20.55
CA GLY A 561 -3.27 19.57 19.37
C GLY A 561 -2.03 19.75 18.52
N ARG A 562 -2.16 20.48 17.44
CA ARG A 562 -1.05 20.81 16.54
C ARG A 562 -1.29 22.13 15.80
N TYR A 563 -0.22 22.65 15.21
CA TYR A 563 -0.37 23.69 14.19
C TYR A 563 -0.83 23.09 12.88
N VAL A 564 -1.75 23.78 12.20
CA VAL A 564 -2.30 23.42 10.91
C VAL A 564 -2.23 24.65 10.01
N TYR A 565 -1.88 24.46 8.73
CA TYR A 565 -1.92 25.48 7.71
C TYR A 565 -3.14 25.29 6.81
N LEU A 566 -3.99 26.30 6.71
CA LEU A 566 -5.14 26.31 5.81
C LEU A 566 -4.85 27.26 4.65
N PRO A 567 -4.65 26.74 3.40
CA PRO A 567 -4.39 27.58 2.24
C PRO A 567 -5.55 28.54 1.87
N GLU A 568 -6.75 28.16 2.26
CA GLU A 568 -7.99 28.96 2.05
C GLU A 568 -8.88 28.88 3.29
N GLU A 569 -9.96 29.64 3.30
CA GLU A 569 -11.02 29.50 4.32
C GLU A 569 -11.65 28.11 4.24
N MET A 570 -11.72 27.39 5.38
CA MET A 570 -12.21 26.01 5.43
C MET A 570 -13.21 25.79 6.56
N LEU A 571 -14.09 24.80 6.39
CA LEU A 571 -14.96 24.30 7.44
C LEU A 571 -14.22 23.25 8.26
N GLN A 572 -13.82 23.58 9.49
CA GLN A 572 -13.35 22.59 10.45
C GLN A 572 -14.54 21.72 10.86
N VAL A 573 -14.35 20.41 10.83
CA VAL A 573 -15.24 19.42 11.42
C VAL A 573 -14.50 18.71 12.55
N ARG A 574 -15.02 18.80 13.76
CA ARG A 574 -14.52 18.16 14.97
C ARG A 574 -15.45 17.04 15.36
N VAL A 575 -14.92 15.85 15.58
CA VAL A 575 -15.69 14.67 15.97
C VAL A 575 -15.16 14.15 17.31
N LYS A 576 -16.06 14.12 18.31
CA LYS A 576 -15.79 13.52 19.63
C LYS A 576 -16.14 12.04 19.58
N CYS A 577 -15.15 11.19 19.35
CA CYS A 577 -15.34 9.75 19.10
C CYS A 577 -15.88 8.96 20.32
N SER A 578 -15.65 9.46 21.54
CA SER A 578 -16.22 8.83 22.76
C SER A 578 -17.70 9.11 22.99
N GLU A 579 -18.30 10.01 22.22
CA GLU A 579 -19.70 10.44 22.32
C GLU A 579 -20.43 10.17 20.98
N ASN A 580 -21.60 9.59 21.03
CA ASN A 580 -22.37 9.28 19.82
C ASN A 580 -22.80 10.58 19.11
N ASP A 581 -22.61 10.61 17.78
CA ASP A 581 -23.09 11.66 16.84
C ASP A 581 -22.68 13.11 17.16
N ARG A 582 -21.62 13.31 17.93
CA ARG A 582 -21.15 14.66 18.23
C ARG A 582 -20.14 15.15 17.20
N MET A 583 -20.65 15.87 16.20
CA MET A 583 -19.86 16.64 15.23
C MET A 583 -20.11 18.12 15.41
N GLU A 584 -19.05 18.88 15.65
CA GLU A 584 -19.08 20.35 15.76
C GLU A 584 -18.38 20.94 14.54
N THR A 585 -18.92 22.02 14.00
CA THR A 585 -18.35 22.71 12.85
C THR A 585 -18.01 24.15 13.14
N THR A 586 -16.89 24.62 12.59
CA THR A 586 -16.45 26.02 12.71
C THR A 586 -15.75 26.43 11.42
N VAL A 587 -16.12 27.59 10.86
CA VAL A 587 -15.38 28.15 9.71
C VAL A 587 -14.12 28.83 10.22
N LEU A 588 -12.97 28.46 9.66
CA LEU A 588 -11.67 29.05 9.96
C LEU A 588 -11.14 29.78 8.72
N PRO A 589 -10.56 30.98 8.89
CA PRO A 589 -9.93 31.70 7.78
C PRO A 589 -8.66 31.00 7.32
N ALA A 590 -8.16 31.36 6.14
CA ALA A 590 -6.83 30.98 5.67
C ALA A 590 -5.72 31.37 6.67
N GLY A 591 -4.65 30.60 6.71
CA GLY A 591 -3.46 30.86 7.52
C GLY A 591 -3.16 29.77 8.54
N HIS A 592 -2.31 30.11 9.52
CA HIS A 592 -1.85 29.18 10.56
C HIS A 592 -2.77 29.17 11.77
N HIS A 593 -3.15 28.00 12.22
CA HIS A 593 -4.01 27.77 13.38
C HIS A 593 -3.40 26.75 14.31
N TYR A 594 -3.46 27.00 15.63
CA TYR A 594 -3.26 25.93 16.60
C TYR A 594 -4.61 25.28 16.87
N ILE A 595 -4.73 24.00 16.51
CA ILE A 595 -5.97 23.23 16.67
C ILE A 595 -5.81 22.30 17.87
N PRO A 596 -6.51 22.57 19.00
CA PRO A 596 -6.58 21.62 20.11
C PRO A 596 -7.30 20.35 19.65
N VAL A 597 -6.74 19.17 19.99
CA VAL A 597 -7.33 17.86 19.64
C VAL A 597 -7.11 16.92 20.82
N GLU A 598 -8.17 16.59 21.55
CA GLU A 598 -8.11 15.60 22.62
C GLU A 598 -7.85 14.19 22.05
N LEU A 599 -7.47 13.24 22.91
CA LEU A 599 -7.08 11.90 22.48
C LEU A 599 -8.20 11.14 21.75
N ASP A 600 -9.44 11.38 22.15
CA ASP A 600 -10.67 10.79 21.58
C ASP A 600 -11.35 11.69 20.55
N GLU A 601 -10.61 12.63 19.95
CA GLU A 601 -11.11 13.52 18.90
C GLU A 601 -10.39 13.29 17.57
N VAL A 602 -11.14 13.43 16.49
CA VAL A 602 -10.65 13.57 15.12
C VAL A 602 -11.10 14.91 14.57
N VAL A 603 -10.16 15.65 13.97
CA VAL A 603 -10.43 16.94 13.33
C VAL A 603 -9.94 16.90 11.89
N PHE A 604 -10.79 17.34 10.98
CA PHE A 604 -10.48 17.49 9.56
C PHE A 604 -11.17 18.75 9.00
N PHE A 605 -10.83 19.13 7.76
CA PHE A 605 -11.26 20.40 7.18
C PHE A 605 -11.86 20.17 5.80
N VAL A 606 -13.01 20.81 5.55
CA VAL A 606 -13.68 20.77 4.24
C VAL A 606 -13.40 22.10 3.53
N ARG A 607 -12.93 22.03 2.29
CA ARG A 607 -12.61 23.18 1.46
C ARG A 607 -13.84 24.06 1.21
N LYS A 608 -13.62 25.37 1.10
CA LYS A 608 -14.65 26.33 0.71
C LYS A 608 -15.19 26.01 -0.70
N GLY A 609 -16.50 26.02 -0.85
CA GLY A 609 -17.15 25.71 -2.13
C GLY A 609 -17.14 24.23 -2.52
N HIS A 610 -16.74 23.35 -1.58
CA HIS A 610 -16.74 21.90 -1.77
C HIS A 610 -17.74 21.23 -0.82
N ILE A 611 -18.10 19.99 -1.14
CA ILE A 611 -19.05 19.17 -0.36
C ILE A 611 -18.33 17.90 0.13
N LEU A 612 -18.50 17.58 1.40
CA LEU A 612 -18.17 16.29 2.00
C LEU A 612 -19.46 15.52 2.28
N PRO A 613 -19.87 14.57 1.44
CA PRO A 613 -20.99 13.69 1.73
C PRO A 613 -20.58 12.58 2.69
N ILE A 614 -21.32 12.41 3.77
CA ILE A 614 -21.16 11.27 4.69
C ILE A 614 -22.47 10.50 4.83
N ALA A 615 -22.41 9.24 5.21
CA ALA A 615 -23.61 8.47 5.53
C ALA A 615 -24.33 9.09 6.74
N LYS A 616 -25.64 9.02 6.76
CA LYS A 616 -26.39 9.33 7.99
C LYS A 616 -26.08 8.27 9.04
N GLY A 617 -25.80 8.73 10.26
CA GLY A 617 -25.68 7.88 11.43
C GLY A 617 -27.00 7.17 11.73
N GLY A 618 -26.92 5.94 12.17
CA GLY A 618 -28.02 5.13 12.67
C GLY A 618 -27.53 4.28 13.83
N ASP A 619 -28.38 3.43 14.37
CA ASP A 619 -28.01 2.49 15.44
C ASP A 619 -26.92 1.55 14.93
N SER A 620 -25.71 1.76 15.40
CA SER A 620 -24.47 0.99 15.21
C SER A 620 -24.29 0.30 13.84
N ILE A 621 -23.46 0.93 13.01
CA ILE A 621 -22.96 0.32 11.78
C ILE A 621 -22.04 -0.85 12.16
N GLN A 622 -22.28 -2.04 11.62
CA GLN A 622 -21.49 -3.24 11.93
C GLN A 622 -20.46 -3.59 10.86
N ASN A 623 -20.73 -3.24 9.60
CA ASN A 623 -19.89 -3.51 8.44
C ASN A 623 -20.30 -2.60 7.28
N VAL A 624 -19.58 -2.66 6.16
CA VAL A 624 -19.86 -1.84 4.97
C VAL A 624 -21.27 -2.08 4.41
N ALA A 625 -21.77 -3.32 4.46
CA ALA A 625 -23.11 -3.65 3.97
C ALA A 625 -24.24 -2.97 4.78
N SER A 626 -23.95 -2.54 6.02
CA SER A 626 -24.90 -1.81 6.86
C SER A 626 -24.83 -0.28 6.71
N VAL A 627 -23.90 0.24 5.89
CA VAL A 627 -23.80 1.67 5.57
C VAL A 627 -24.85 2.06 4.54
N ASN A 628 -25.58 3.11 4.81
CA ASN A 628 -26.50 3.67 3.82
C ASN A 628 -25.79 4.65 2.88
N PHE A 629 -25.36 4.18 1.71
CA PHE A 629 -24.75 4.99 0.65
C PHE A 629 -25.74 5.85 -0.13
N ALA A 630 -27.03 5.71 0.12
CA ALA A 630 -28.09 6.41 -0.59
C ALA A 630 -28.79 7.50 0.25
N ASP A 631 -28.40 7.70 1.51
CA ASP A 631 -28.95 8.76 2.38
C ASP A 631 -27.79 9.49 3.09
N LEU A 632 -27.49 10.69 2.57
CA LEU A 632 -26.25 11.40 2.87
C LEU A 632 -26.50 12.72 3.59
N ARG A 633 -25.62 13.04 4.55
CA ARG A 633 -25.46 14.37 5.15
C ARG A 633 -24.30 15.09 4.49
N LEU A 634 -24.49 16.35 4.12
CA LEU A 634 -23.52 17.16 3.40
C LEU A 634 -22.88 18.19 4.32
N PHE A 635 -21.60 18.05 4.60
CA PHE A 635 -20.80 19.08 5.26
C PHE A 635 -20.21 20.00 4.19
N ALA A 636 -20.45 21.28 4.30
CA ALA A 636 -19.96 22.27 3.36
C ALA A 636 -19.94 23.68 3.95
N HIS A 637 -18.91 24.45 3.60
CA HIS A 637 -18.92 25.91 3.68
C HIS A 637 -18.97 26.46 2.26
N ALA A 638 -20.18 26.75 1.78
CA ALA A 638 -20.43 27.07 0.39
C ALA A 638 -21.35 28.30 0.29
N PRO A 639 -20.85 29.52 0.59
CA PRO A 639 -21.70 30.75 0.58
C PRO A 639 -22.24 31.07 -0.81
N ASP A 640 -21.60 30.63 -1.88
CA ASP A 640 -22.02 30.80 -3.27
C ASP A 640 -22.60 29.50 -3.89
N GLY A 641 -22.87 28.50 -3.06
CA GLY A 641 -23.25 27.15 -3.48
C GLY A 641 -22.05 26.27 -3.80
N ALA A 642 -22.30 24.96 -3.97
CA ALA A 642 -21.31 23.95 -4.32
C ALA A 642 -21.93 22.81 -5.12
N ALA A 643 -21.09 22.07 -5.84
CA ALA A 643 -21.45 20.84 -6.52
C ALA A 643 -20.46 19.74 -6.18
N TYR A 644 -20.94 18.50 -6.21
CA TYR A 644 -20.11 17.31 -5.98
C TYR A 644 -20.59 16.18 -6.88
N GLU A 645 -19.67 15.53 -7.55
CA GLU A 645 -19.93 14.31 -8.29
C GLU A 645 -19.70 13.11 -7.38
N TYR A 646 -20.76 12.47 -6.99
CA TYR A 646 -20.78 11.30 -6.10
C TYR A 646 -20.80 10.01 -6.90
N TYR A 647 -19.89 9.10 -6.58
CA TYR A 647 -19.86 7.77 -7.19
C TYR A 647 -20.46 6.71 -6.27
N THR A 648 -21.34 5.85 -6.81
CA THR A 648 -21.90 4.71 -6.10
C THR A 648 -22.26 3.59 -7.08
N ASP A 649 -21.93 2.33 -6.72
CA ASP A 649 -22.20 1.10 -7.46
C ASP A 649 -22.57 -0.03 -6.49
N ASP A 650 -22.69 -1.28 -6.97
CA ASP A 650 -22.93 -2.45 -6.11
C ASP A 650 -21.71 -2.80 -5.23
N GLY A 651 -20.49 -2.43 -5.65
CA GLY A 651 -19.25 -2.67 -4.92
C GLY A 651 -18.71 -4.09 -4.99
N GLU A 652 -19.33 -4.97 -5.77
CA GLU A 652 -18.96 -6.39 -5.88
C GLU A 652 -18.60 -6.79 -7.31
N THR A 653 -19.38 -6.32 -8.30
CA THR A 653 -19.18 -6.67 -9.70
C THR A 653 -18.14 -5.78 -10.38
N LYS A 654 -17.61 -6.22 -11.53
CA LYS A 654 -16.72 -5.43 -12.38
C LYS A 654 -17.47 -4.42 -13.27
N ASP A 655 -18.75 -4.26 -13.05
CA ASP A 655 -19.59 -3.31 -13.76
C ASP A 655 -19.52 -1.92 -13.11
N TYR A 656 -18.33 -1.35 -13.04
CA TYR A 656 -18.04 -0.11 -12.30
C TYR A 656 -17.83 1.13 -13.19
N ASP A 657 -17.69 0.97 -14.51
CA ASP A 657 -17.35 2.07 -15.44
C ASP A 657 -18.57 2.51 -16.25
N LYS A 658 -19.67 2.88 -15.55
CA LYS A 658 -20.91 3.30 -16.18
C LYS A 658 -21.31 4.72 -15.74
N PRO A 659 -21.90 5.53 -16.66
CA PRO A 659 -22.37 6.88 -16.34
C PRO A 659 -23.38 6.93 -15.20
N GLU A 660 -24.24 5.94 -15.05
CA GLU A 660 -25.27 5.88 -14.00
C GLU A 660 -24.71 5.74 -12.58
N HIS A 661 -23.44 5.39 -12.43
CA HIS A 661 -22.77 5.34 -11.13
C HIS A 661 -22.36 6.73 -10.62
N PHE A 662 -22.39 7.75 -11.48
CA PHE A 662 -22.05 9.13 -11.13
C PHE A 662 -23.31 9.94 -10.92
N VAL A 663 -23.49 10.45 -9.70
CA VAL A 663 -24.65 11.21 -9.26
C VAL A 663 -24.24 12.65 -8.96
N HIS A 664 -24.91 13.64 -9.54
CA HIS A 664 -24.60 15.03 -9.28
C HIS A 664 -25.39 15.56 -8.07
N ILE A 665 -24.63 15.95 -7.04
CA ILE A 665 -25.16 16.58 -5.82
C ILE A 665 -24.87 18.07 -5.89
N THR A 666 -25.86 18.89 -5.59
CA THR A 666 -25.72 20.37 -5.53
C THR A 666 -26.21 20.90 -4.20
N LEU A 667 -25.58 21.96 -3.72
CA LEU A 667 -25.97 22.76 -2.57
C LEU A 667 -26.05 24.21 -3.04
N ASP A 668 -27.21 24.84 -2.93
CA ASP A 668 -27.36 26.26 -3.28
C ASP A 668 -26.89 27.18 -2.13
N ALA A 669 -26.79 28.48 -2.40
CA ALA A 669 -26.38 29.49 -1.40
C ALA A 669 -27.30 29.55 -0.17
N ASP A 670 -28.57 29.18 -0.31
CA ASP A 670 -29.55 29.11 0.78
C ASP A 670 -29.43 27.81 1.60
N GLY A 671 -28.59 26.90 1.18
CA GLY A 671 -28.34 25.61 1.84
C GLY A 671 -29.29 24.49 1.44
N ASN A 672 -30.05 24.65 0.33
CA ASN A 672 -30.89 23.57 -0.16
C ASN A 672 -30.07 22.56 -0.94
N ALA A 673 -30.07 21.31 -0.47
CA ALA A 673 -29.39 20.21 -1.08
C ALA A 673 -30.26 19.47 -2.11
N LYS A 674 -29.69 19.10 -3.26
CA LYS A 674 -30.38 18.35 -4.32
C LYS A 674 -29.46 17.29 -4.91
N SER A 675 -30.06 16.18 -5.31
CA SER A 675 -29.42 15.12 -6.11
C SER A 675 -30.22 14.99 -7.42
N ASP A 676 -29.53 14.72 -8.52
CA ASP A 676 -30.13 14.37 -9.81
C ASP A 676 -30.65 12.92 -9.88
N CYS A 677 -30.25 12.08 -8.91
CA CYS A 677 -30.72 10.71 -8.76
C CYS A 677 -31.78 10.61 -7.64
N ALA A 678 -32.96 10.12 -7.97
CA ALA A 678 -34.07 9.98 -7.00
C ALA A 678 -33.78 8.99 -5.87
N ASP A 679 -32.90 8.04 -6.12
CA ASP A 679 -32.51 7.02 -5.14
C ASP A 679 -31.46 7.53 -4.14
N VAL A 680 -30.79 8.65 -4.43
CA VAL A 680 -29.82 9.28 -3.53
C VAL A 680 -30.43 10.50 -2.88
N LYS A 681 -30.67 10.41 -1.57
CA LYS A 681 -31.23 11.50 -0.74
C LYS A 681 -30.08 12.27 -0.08
N VAL A 682 -30.21 13.59 -0.06
CA VAL A 682 -29.18 14.47 0.50
C VAL A 682 -29.82 15.54 1.40
N GLU A 683 -29.13 15.86 2.50
CA GLU A 683 -29.48 16.99 3.36
C GLU A 683 -28.21 17.69 3.85
N LYS A 684 -28.30 19.01 4.05
CA LYS A 684 -27.19 19.76 4.68
C LYS A 684 -27.05 19.36 6.14
N ALA A 685 -25.81 19.18 6.59
CA ALA A 685 -25.44 18.81 7.97
C ALA A 685 -25.65 19.97 8.94
#